data_e743167414730facb5af1dc0ce7d244c
#
_entry.id   e743167414730facb5af1dc0ce7d244c
#
_cell.length_a   1.000
_cell.length_b   1.000
_cell.length_c   1.000
_cell.angle_alpha   90.00
_cell.angle_beta   90.00
_cell.angle_gamma   90.00
#
_symmetry.space_group_name_H-M   'P 1'
#
loop_
_entity.id
_entity.type
_entity.pdbx_description
1 polymer ?
#
loop_
_entity_poly.entity_id
_entity_poly.type
_entity_poly.pdbx_seq_one_letter_code
_entity_poly.pdbx_strand_id
1 'polypeptide(L)'
;MSKYDNLDARVSLEQEITDDLKRALEKRGYEVRHNGTHTSHAPRDRPDIEVWNSIYHINVEVTKTVKAGSDREFLSIKDHLDKIKEQYPRKRCFVLYISPETHYRMLNAMREHNVTRHEEKDMKMFPMSFFVFETLIEKLKGSPKEQYTAEQLMSLFDNYLDFVSDEKIAILLQEKLFSTDVTLRKDLVKREEEKHQKMVESLIKDLLKLEQDLRDYRIALASDAIKNVIFLVFIKLYEEKREHDLKENRFTVSSFKKYQEYVQEEKTKKAVHYLFDNIKNDGELKSCKLFTDSDKLAERLNDDFVIDLFIKPFAKYHFYATKIDGLGAAYEVLGKLSGKDVKVGQFFTPENVVKFMVRLSELDPDDYVLDPACGTGRFLIHAMYDMLGKVEGKEKGAKIESIMKYQLNGTDNDPYVSKLAKMNMYIHGDGKTNIVDEDGLLLDKFDNKIDVILTNPPLGNLSYMLTTYSDDFRLKRMQVIPKRNLSLEKVNKFQVKINELRFALINSPKKGRIQNMIQEYERKLASEKSKIEGKKADYAVTGNQLKGGALFINAAHHYLKDKRDSSAPPEWRGGKLLIILDEAVLNTDDYQEVRDFIRKYFFIKAVISLTPDTFVPVSNTSTKTSILYAIKKDDPEVIQQEPIFYGYAEKVGIDTRKRVCQNYLFNEGNDILSKYIDFKKKLIESYDGTVFNKAKFMELNFRGGKL
;
A
#
# COMPACT_ATOMS: atom_id res chain seq x y z
N MET A 1 -15.31 15.49 15.05
CA MET A 1 -16.70 15.13 15.43
C MET A 1 -17.61 16.03 14.64
N SER A 2 -18.62 15.49 13.99
CA SER A 2 -19.66 16.23 13.32
C SER A 2 -20.61 16.89 14.35
N LYS A 3 -21.25 17.98 14.01
CA LYS A 3 -22.31 18.57 14.87
C LYS A 3 -23.43 17.58 15.18
N TYR A 4 -23.67 16.62 14.29
CA TYR A 4 -24.70 15.60 14.46
C TYR A 4 -24.36 14.53 15.49
N ASP A 5 -23.06 14.34 15.80
CA ASP A 5 -22.60 13.39 16.82
C ASP A 5 -23.07 13.76 18.24
N ASN A 6 -23.36 15.04 18.50
CA ASN A 6 -23.73 15.58 19.79
C ASN A 6 -25.24 15.63 20.07
N LEU A 7 -26.07 15.20 19.13
CA LEU A 7 -27.54 15.24 19.28
C LEU A 7 -28.02 13.96 20.00
N ASP A 8 -28.64 14.11 21.17
CA ASP A 8 -28.98 12.96 22.05
C ASP A 8 -30.16 12.11 21.55
N ALA A 9 -31.14 12.71 20.93
CA ALA A 9 -32.34 12.02 20.45
C ALA A 9 -32.34 11.88 18.92
N ARG A 10 -32.80 10.71 18.41
CA ARG A 10 -32.91 10.47 16.95
C ARG A 10 -33.85 11.49 16.28
N VAL A 11 -34.97 11.83 16.91
CA VAL A 11 -35.94 12.84 16.38
C VAL A 11 -35.27 14.19 16.22
N SER A 12 -34.44 14.63 17.19
CA SER A 12 -33.68 15.88 17.09
C SER A 12 -32.69 15.86 15.94
N LEU A 13 -32.04 14.70 15.69
CA LEU A 13 -31.14 14.51 14.59
C LEU A 13 -31.83 14.57 13.23
N GLU A 14 -32.98 13.88 13.07
CA GLU A 14 -33.75 13.90 11.85
C GLU A 14 -34.25 15.33 11.53
N GLN A 15 -34.66 16.07 12.56
CA GLN A 15 -35.13 17.47 12.41
C GLN A 15 -33.97 18.40 11.97
N GLU A 16 -32.81 18.31 12.62
CA GLU A 16 -31.63 19.13 12.26
C GLU A 16 -31.17 18.84 10.83
N ILE A 17 -31.12 17.55 10.43
CA ILE A 17 -30.81 17.15 9.05
C ILE A 17 -31.86 17.69 8.09
N THR A 18 -33.14 17.63 8.43
CA THR A 18 -34.22 18.19 7.62
C THR A 18 -34.06 19.70 7.39
N ASP A 19 -33.75 20.44 8.45
CA ASP A 19 -33.56 21.89 8.38
C ASP A 19 -32.31 22.25 7.56
N ASP A 20 -31.30 21.45 7.64
CA ASP A 20 -30.08 21.60 6.83
C ASP A 20 -30.33 21.32 5.35
N LEU A 21 -31.07 20.26 5.03
CA LEU A 21 -31.48 19.95 3.66
C LEU A 21 -32.34 21.04 3.08
N LYS A 22 -33.31 21.56 3.85
CA LYS A 22 -34.14 22.72 3.43
C LYS A 22 -33.25 23.89 3.05
N ARG A 23 -32.38 24.34 3.98
CA ARG A 23 -31.49 25.48 3.75
C ARG A 23 -30.57 25.30 2.54
N ALA A 24 -30.15 24.07 2.26
CA ALA A 24 -29.24 23.76 1.16
C ALA A 24 -29.92 23.56 -0.19
N LEU A 25 -31.11 22.93 -0.22
CA LEU A 25 -31.70 22.38 -1.44
C LEU A 25 -32.96 23.14 -1.91
N GLU A 26 -33.76 23.78 -1.03
CA GLU A 26 -34.94 24.50 -1.46
C GLU A 26 -34.60 25.63 -2.44
N LYS A 27 -33.54 26.37 -2.22
CA LYS A 27 -33.02 27.36 -3.18
C LYS A 27 -32.63 26.80 -4.56
N ARG A 28 -32.49 25.47 -4.67
CA ARG A 28 -32.15 24.72 -5.91
C ARG A 28 -33.36 24.01 -6.52
N GLY A 29 -34.59 24.34 -6.05
CA GLY A 29 -35.82 23.82 -6.60
C GLY A 29 -36.22 22.44 -6.08
N TYR A 30 -35.70 22.01 -4.94
CA TYR A 30 -36.18 20.82 -4.24
C TYR A 30 -37.17 21.19 -3.14
N GLU A 31 -38.12 20.31 -2.91
CA GLU A 31 -38.98 20.31 -1.72
C GLU A 31 -38.42 19.30 -0.71
N VAL A 32 -38.52 19.60 0.59
CA VAL A 32 -38.01 18.76 1.68
C VAL A 32 -39.09 18.59 2.74
N ARG A 33 -39.39 17.34 3.10
CA ARG A 33 -40.39 16.98 4.10
C ARG A 33 -39.82 16.00 5.11
N HIS A 34 -39.98 16.27 6.40
CA HIS A 34 -39.79 15.34 7.48
C HIS A 34 -41.04 14.51 7.69
N ASN A 35 -40.94 13.17 7.71
CA ASN A 35 -42.11 12.30 7.83
C ASN A 35 -42.41 11.90 9.29
N GLY A 36 -41.49 12.14 10.23
CA GLY A 36 -41.73 12.02 11.65
C GLY A 36 -42.46 13.24 12.24
N THR A 37 -42.81 13.17 13.51
CA THR A 37 -43.31 14.31 14.30
C THR A 37 -42.21 14.78 15.26
N HIS A 38 -42.34 15.96 15.86
CA HIS A 38 -41.37 16.46 16.86
C HIS A 38 -41.16 15.51 18.07
N THR A 39 -42.04 14.52 18.25
CA THR A 39 -42.04 13.57 19.38
C THR A 39 -41.96 12.10 18.96
N SER A 40 -42.04 11.81 17.66
CA SER A 40 -42.01 10.42 17.16
C SER A 40 -41.24 10.28 15.86
N HIS A 41 -40.65 9.11 15.65
CA HIS A 41 -40.02 8.74 14.36
C HIS A 41 -41.04 8.67 13.23
N ALA A 42 -40.56 8.67 11.99
CA ALA A 42 -41.35 8.37 10.82
C ALA A 42 -42.10 7.02 10.98
N PRO A 43 -43.34 6.89 10.46
CA PRO A 43 -43.98 5.59 10.38
C PRO A 43 -43.12 4.56 9.68
N ARG A 44 -43.23 3.28 10.06
CA ARG A 44 -42.38 2.18 9.52
C ARG A 44 -42.45 1.98 8.00
N ASP A 45 -43.48 2.51 7.37
CA ASP A 45 -43.73 2.40 5.93
C ASP A 45 -43.26 3.64 5.14
N ARG A 46 -42.58 4.58 5.78
CA ARG A 46 -42.07 5.82 5.16
C ARG A 46 -40.62 6.09 5.54
N PRO A 47 -39.83 6.70 4.62
CA PRO A 47 -38.48 7.16 4.94
C PRO A 47 -38.53 8.28 6.01
N ASP A 48 -37.42 8.49 6.70
CA ASP A 48 -37.32 9.56 7.72
C ASP A 48 -37.57 10.96 7.11
N ILE A 49 -36.93 11.21 5.95
CA ILE A 49 -37.06 12.50 5.24
C ILE A 49 -37.22 12.22 3.75
N GLU A 50 -38.05 13.01 3.09
CA GLU A 50 -38.20 13.00 1.63
C GLU A 50 -37.69 14.31 1.03
N VAL A 51 -36.94 14.21 -0.07
CA VAL A 51 -36.46 15.34 -0.87
C VAL A 51 -36.83 15.09 -2.33
N TRP A 52 -37.54 16.01 -2.97
CA TRP A 52 -38.00 15.80 -4.34
C TRP A 52 -38.05 17.09 -5.18
N ASN A 53 -38.06 16.91 -6.49
CA ASN A 53 -38.43 17.91 -7.47
C ASN A 53 -39.20 17.25 -8.63
N SER A 54 -39.34 17.91 -9.78
CA SER A 54 -40.05 17.34 -10.94
C SER A 54 -39.42 16.07 -11.50
N ILE A 55 -38.09 15.89 -11.36
CA ILE A 55 -37.33 14.82 -11.99
C ILE A 55 -36.88 13.76 -10.96
N TYR A 56 -36.53 14.19 -9.75
CA TYR A 56 -35.87 13.35 -8.74
C TYR A 56 -36.76 13.17 -7.50
N HIS A 57 -36.62 12.01 -6.87
CA HIS A 57 -37.15 11.71 -5.54
C HIS A 57 -36.09 11.00 -4.70
N ILE A 58 -35.73 11.55 -3.57
CA ILE A 58 -34.65 11.04 -2.69
C ILE A 58 -35.26 10.74 -1.33
N ASN A 59 -35.18 9.48 -0.92
CA ASN A 59 -35.44 9.08 0.45
C ASN A 59 -34.19 9.31 1.28
N VAL A 60 -34.30 9.94 2.41
CA VAL A 60 -33.19 10.11 3.35
C VAL A 60 -33.52 9.32 4.59
N GLU A 61 -32.67 8.34 4.85
CA GLU A 61 -32.73 7.44 6.01
C GLU A 61 -31.62 7.81 6.99
N VAL A 62 -31.96 8.04 8.24
CA VAL A 62 -31.03 8.53 9.27
C VAL A 62 -30.95 7.55 10.42
N THR A 63 -29.74 7.18 10.81
CA THR A 63 -29.51 6.32 11.98
C THR A 63 -28.41 6.87 12.87
N LYS A 64 -28.54 6.62 14.19
CA LYS A 64 -27.46 6.84 15.17
C LYS A 64 -26.66 5.58 15.47
N THR A 65 -27.07 4.44 14.92
CA THR A 65 -26.51 3.14 15.25
C THR A 65 -25.21 2.94 14.46
N VAL A 66 -24.10 2.77 15.17
CA VAL A 66 -22.79 2.34 14.60
C VAL A 66 -22.71 0.81 14.51
N LYS A 67 -23.61 0.09 15.19
CA LYS A 67 -23.66 -1.37 15.13
C LYS A 67 -24.18 -1.78 13.76
N ALA A 68 -23.64 -2.89 13.27
CA ALA A 68 -23.98 -3.50 11.99
C ALA A 68 -25.43 -3.29 11.66
N GLY A 69 -25.69 -2.48 10.62
CA GLY A 69 -27.02 -2.37 10.05
C GLY A 69 -27.53 -3.80 9.87
N SER A 70 -28.62 -4.14 10.52
CA SER A 70 -29.16 -5.49 10.38
C SER A 70 -29.60 -5.65 8.93
N ASP A 71 -29.53 -6.87 8.40
CA ASP A 71 -30.13 -7.20 7.09
C ASP A 71 -31.58 -6.69 7.01
N ARG A 72 -32.27 -6.57 8.16
CA ARG A 72 -33.60 -5.97 8.30
C ARG A 72 -33.62 -4.48 7.99
N GLU A 73 -32.62 -3.71 8.42
CA GLU A 73 -32.52 -2.26 8.14
C GLU A 73 -32.31 -2.02 6.64
N PHE A 74 -31.41 -2.79 5.99
CA PHE A 74 -31.20 -2.73 4.55
C PHE A 74 -32.48 -3.11 3.77
N LEU A 75 -33.16 -4.17 4.18
CA LEU A 75 -34.41 -4.60 3.55
C LEU A 75 -35.53 -3.55 3.69
N SER A 76 -35.62 -2.87 4.84
CA SER A 76 -36.56 -1.77 5.04
C SER A 76 -36.27 -0.59 4.13
N ILE A 77 -35.00 -0.20 4.02
CA ILE A 77 -34.56 0.89 3.12
C ILE A 77 -34.87 0.55 1.66
N LYS A 78 -34.60 -0.70 1.25
CA LYS A 78 -34.92 -1.19 -0.09
C LYS A 78 -36.42 -1.16 -0.36
N ASP A 79 -37.26 -1.61 0.59
CA ASP A 79 -38.72 -1.57 0.47
C ASP A 79 -39.23 -0.14 0.31
N HIS A 80 -38.69 0.83 1.05
CA HIS A 80 -38.99 2.24 0.86
C HIS A 80 -38.62 2.75 -0.54
N LEU A 81 -37.47 2.34 -1.10
CA LEU A 81 -37.06 2.73 -2.44
C LEU A 81 -38.02 2.15 -3.50
N ASP A 82 -38.34 0.84 -3.37
CA ASP A 82 -39.25 0.18 -4.30
C ASP A 82 -40.66 0.81 -4.28
N LYS A 83 -41.22 1.09 -3.10
CA LYS A 83 -42.54 1.77 -2.94
C LYS A 83 -42.57 3.16 -3.56
N ILE A 84 -41.53 3.97 -3.38
CA ILE A 84 -41.48 5.32 -3.98
C ILE A 84 -41.34 5.23 -5.50
N LYS A 85 -40.59 4.27 -6.02
CA LYS A 85 -40.49 4.07 -7.46
C LYS A 85 -41.81 3.63 -8.06
N GLU A 86 -42.58 2.80 -7.39
CA GLU A 86 -43.94 2.44 -7.77
C GLU A 86 -44.87 3.66 -7.78
N GLN A 87 -44.76 4.50 -6.75
CA GLN A 87 -45.57 5.72 -6.64
C GLN A 87 -45.19 6.79 -7.67
N TYR A 88 -43.89 6.87 -8.03
CA TYR A 88 -43.37 7.88 -8.96
C TYR A 88 -42.57 7.23 -10.10
N PRO A 89 -43.21 6.45 -10.98
CA PRO A 89 -42.50 5.62 -11.99
C PRO A 89 -41.68 6.44 -12.99
N ARG A 90 -42.01 7.70 -13.20
CA ARG A 90 -41.30 8.60 -14.12
C ARG A 90 -40.14 9.36 -13.47
N LYS A 91 -40.04 9.35 -12.14
CA LYS A 91 -38.94 10.01 -11.45
C LYS A 91 -37.75 9.05 -11.26
N ARG A 92 -36.58 9.64 -11.19
CA ARG A 92 -35.40 8.94 -10.71
C ARG A 92 -35.43 8.91 -9.18
N CYS A 93 -35.41 7.72 -8.59
CA CYS A 93 -35.60 7.52 -7.15
C CYS A 93 -34.29 7.05 -6.52
N PHE A 94 -33.85 7.71 -5.47
CA PHE A 94 -32.60 7.41 -4.78
C PHE A 94 -32.84 7.27 -3.29
N VAL A 95 -31.90 6.58 -2.62
CA VAL A 95 -31.79 6.60 -1.15
C VAL A 95 -30.47 7.27 -0.77
N LEU A 96 -30.53 8.19 0.17
CA LEU A 96 -29.40 8.72 0.90
C LEU A 96 -29.45 8.18 2.33
N TYR A 97 -28.49 7.33 2.69
CA TYR A 97 -28.38 6.76 4.02
C TYR A 97 -27.33 7.52 4.82
N ILE A 98 -27.72 8.10 5.96
CA ILE A 98 -26.88 8.96 6.78
C ILE A 98 -26.70 8.33 8.17
N SER A 99 -25.44 8.10 8.58
CA SER A 99 -25.09 7.46 9.84
C SER A 99 -23.85 8.10 10.48
N PRO A 100 -23.56 7.89 11.78
CA PRO A 100 -22.33 8.39 12.40
C PRO A 100 -21.09 7.91 11.66
N GLU A 101 -21.09 6.65 11.27
CA GLU A 101 -20.08 5.98 10.46
C GLU A 101 -20.81 4.88 9.66
N THR A 102 -20.60 4.84 8.36
CA THR A 102 -21.31 3.87 7.54
C THR A 102 -20.70 2.48 7.73
N HIS A 103 -21.46 1.58 8.33
CA HIS A 103 -21.01 0.22 8.57
C HIS A 103 -20.76 -0.52 7.25
N TYR A 104 -19.66 -1.28 7.17
CA TYR A 104 -19.22 -1.96 5.94
C TYR A 104 -20.26 -2.91 5.34
N ARG A 105 -21.11 -3.56 6.16
CA ARG A 105 -22.22 -4.42 5.67
C ARG A 105 -23.22 -3.59 4.87
N MET A 106 -23.59 -2.41 5.39
CA MET A 106 -24.47 -1.52 4.70
C MET A 106 -23.87 -0.99 3.40
N LEU A 107 -22.57 -0.59 3.44
CA LEU A 107 -21.81 -0.20 2.23
C LEU A 107 -21.85 -1.28 1.16
N ASN A 108 -21.57 -2.52 1.54
CA ASN A 108 -21.54 -3.64 0.60
C ASN A 108 -22.91 -4.00 0.07
N ALA A 109 -23.94 -4.04 0.94
CA ALA A 109 -25.32 -4.32 0.53
C ALA A 109 -25.86 -3.27 -0.45
N MET A 110 -25.59 -1.98 -0.19
CA MET A 110 -25.96 -0.89 -1.11
C MET A 110 -25.19 -0.94 -2.42
N ARG A 111 -23.88 -1.24 -2.36
CA ARG A 111 -23.06 -1.43 -3.55
C ARG A 111 -23.54 -2.61 -4.40
N GLU A 112 -23.83 -3.74 -3.78
CA GLU A 112 -24.35 -4.93 -4.46
C GLU A 112 -25.71 -4.65 -5.09
N HIS A 113 -26.61 -3.95 -4.40
CA HIS A 113 -27.88 -3.49 -4.95
C HIS A 113 -27.64 -2.60 -6.17
N ASN A 114 -26.75 -1.61 -6.09
CA ASN A 114 -26.46 -0.72 -7.19
C ASN A 114 -25.82 -1.43 -8.39
N VAL A 115 -25.03 -2.49 -8.17
CA VAL A 115 -24.41 -3.32 -9.21
C VAL A 115 -25.44 -4.22 -9.89
N THR A 116 -26.25 -4.93 -9.11
CA THR A 116 -27.28 -5.85 -9.66
C THR A 116 -28.34 -5.14 -10.46
N ARG A 117 -28.65 -3.89 -10.10
CA ARG A 117 -29.59 -3.01 -10.83
C ARG A 117 -28.89 -2.00 -11.75
N HIS A 118 -27.77 -2.41 -12.34
CA HIS A 118 -26.96 -1.53 -13.21
C HIS A 118 -27.75 -0.92 -14.38
N GLU A 119 -28.67 -1.68 -14.96
CA GLU A 119 -29.51 -1.21 -16.06
C GLU A 119 -30.61 -0.24 -15.61
N GLU A 120 -30.99 -0.30 -14.32
CA GLU A 120 -31.97 0.60 -13.71
C GLU A 120 -31.28 1.83 -13.14
N LYS A 121 -30.81 2.76 -13.98
CA LYS A 121 -30.14 4.01 -13.56
C LYS A 121 -30.96 4.87 -12.61
N ASP A 122 -32.24 4.56 -12.45
CA ASP A 122 -33.23 5.34 -11.74
C ASP A 122 -33.47 4.89 -10.30
N MET A 123 -32.75 3.85 -9.82
CA MET A 123 -32.92 3.31 -8.46
C MET A 123 -31.58 3.01 -7.84
N LYS A 124 -30.98 3.96 -7.14
CA LYS A 124 -29.66 3.82 -6.51
C LYS A 124 -29.68 4.21 -5.04
N MET A 125 -28.75 3.63 -4.26
CA MET A 125 -28.54 3.89 -2.84
C MET A 125 -27.17 4.53 -2.62
N PHE A 126 -27.12 5.56 -1.77
CA PHE A 126 -25.90 6.32 -1.50
C PHE A 126 -25.68 6.47 0.01
N PRO A 127 -24.68 5.83 0.61
CA PRO A 127 -24.36 5.99 2.02
C PRO A 127 -23.46 7.21 2.26
N MET A 128 -23.68 7.92 3.39
CA MET A 128 -22.79 8.99 3.87
C MET A 128 -22.62 8.93 5.37
N SER A 129 -21.42 9.17 5.88
CA SER A 129 -21.22 9.46 7.29
C SER A 129 -21.71 10.88 7.64
N PHE A 130 -22.01 11.12 8.92
CA PHE A 130 -22.39 12.46 9.41
C PHE A 130 -21.36 13.52 9.01
N PHE A 131 -20.10 13.17 9.04
CA PHE A 131 -19.02 14.07 8.67
C PHE A 131 -19.06 14.45 7.18
N VAL A 132 -19.20 13.45 6.30
CA VAL A 132 -19.27 13.66 4.84
C VAL A 132 -20.51 14.47 4.50
N PHE A 133 -21.66 14.15 5.13
CA PHE A 133 -22.90 14.85 4.93
C PHE A 133 -22.83 16.32 5.40
N GLU A 134 -22.30 16.58 6.61
CA GLU A 134 -22.12 17.94 7.13
C GLU A 134 -21.28 18.79 6.18
N THR A 135 -20.17 18.23 5.68
CA THR A 135 -19.28 18.90 4.74
C THR A 135 -19.99 19.28 3.45
N LEU A 136 -20.79 18.35 2.89
CA LEU A 136 -21.60 18.60 1.69
C LEU A 136 -22.60 19.71 1.94
N ILE A 137 -23.35 19.64 3.04
CA ILE A 137 -24.40 20.60 3.36
C ILE A 137 -23.85 22.01 3.60
N GLU A 138 -22.77 22.17 4.35
CA GLU A 138 -22.14 23.47 4.59
C GLU A 138 -21.67 24.11 3.27
N LYS A 139 -21.10 23.30 2.37
CA LYS A 139 -20.71 23.78 1.05
C LYS A 139 -21.92 24.23 0.22
N LEU A 140 -22.98 23.44 0.22
CA LEU A 140 -24.21 23.78 -0.51
C LEU A 140 -24.88 25.03 0.04
N LYS A 141 -24.91 25.23 1.36
CA LYS A 141 -25.44 26.44 2.01
C LYS A 141 -24.65 27.68 1.61
N GLY A 142 -23.32 27.59 1.57
CA GLY A 142 -22.43 28.72 1.26
C GLY A 142 -22.31 29.04 -0.23
N SER A 143 -22.88 28.26 -1.13
CA SER A 143 -22.76 28.42 -2.58
C SER A 143 -23.99 29.01 -3.25
N PRO A 144 -23.82 29.80 -4.34
CA PRO A 144 -24.95 30.28 -5.17
C PRO A 144 -25.78 29.11 -5.70
N LYS A 145 -27.06 29.35 -5.99
CA LYS A 145 -27.97 28.30 -6.51
C LYS A 145 -27.60 27.78 -7.89
N GLU A 146 -26.89 28.56 -8.68
CA GLU A 146 -26.40 28.22 -10.01
C GLU A 146 -25.18 27.29 -9.95
N GLN A 147 -24.53 27.20 -8.79
CA GLN A 147 -23.41 26.30 -8.53
C GLN A 147 -23.94 25.02 -7.86
N TYR A 148 -23.44 23.87 -8.26
CA TYR A 148 -23.90 22.55 -7.81
C TYR A 148 -25.39 22.30 -8.18
N THR A 149 -25.64 22.25 -9.46
CA THR A 149 -26.97 21.98 -10.02
C THR A 149 -27.52 20.61 -9.59
N ALA A 150 -28.83 20.41 -9.74
CA ALA A 150 -29.48 19.14 -9.47
C ALA A 150 -28.81 17.96 -10.22
N GLU A 151 -28.42 18.17 -11.48
CA GLU A 151 -27.72 17.14 -12.28
C GLU A 151 -26.34 16.81 -11.74
N GLN A 152 -25.56 17.82 -11.34
CA GLN A 152 -24.24 17.60 -10.73
C GLN A 152 -24.36 16.86 -9.40
N LEU A 153 -25.35 17.20 -8.55
CA LEU A 153 -25.60 16.46 -7.31
C LEU A 153 -26.00 15.02 -7.57
N MET A 154 -26.85 14.80 -8.58
CA MET A 154 -27.34 13.47 -8.92
C MET A 154 -26.29 12.62 -9.63
N SER A 155 -25.30 13.21 -10.29
CA SER A 155 -24.18 12.47 -10.88
C SER A 155 -23.35 11.69 -9.84
N LEU A 156 -23.45 12.04 -8.56
CA LEU A 156 -22.86 11.26 -7.48
C LEU A 156 -23.42 9.84 -7.40
N PHE A 157 -24.74 9.72 -7.62
CA PHE A 157 -25.41 8.43 -7.56
C PHE A 157 -25.08 7.51 -8.74
N ASP A 158 -24.45 8.04 -9.78
CA ASP A 158 -24.02 7.25 -10.94
C ASP A 158 -22.68 6.51 -10.70
N ASN A 159 -21.94 6.90 -9.66
CA ASN A 159 -20.60 6.36 -9.35
C ASN A 159 -20.60 5.31 -8.22
N TYR A 160 -21.51 4.37 -8.30
CA TYR A 160 -21.81 3.38 -7.26
C TYR A 160 -20.70 2.32 -7.01
N LEU A 161 -19.70 2.23 -7.88
CA LEU A 161 -18.59 1.26 -7.70
C LEU A 161 -17.53 1.72 -6.70
N ASP A 162 -17.50 3.04 -6.41
CA ASP A 162 -16.47 3.65 -5.55
C ASP A 162 -16.88 3.76 -4.08
N PHE A 163 -18.08 3.26 -3.70
CA PHE A 163 -18.58 3.30 -2.32
C PHE A 163 -17.95 2.22 -1.42
N VAL A 164 -16.64 2.19 -1.35
CA VAL A 164 -15.92 1.20 -0.54
C VAL A 164 -15.50 1.72 0.83
N SER A 165 -15.52 3.05 1.03
CA SER A 165 -15.23 3.70 2.32
C SER A 165 -15.71 5.15 2.33
N ASP A 166 -15.85 5.76 3.51
CA ASP A 166 -16.14 7.20 3.65
C ASP A 166 -15.09 8.06 2.95
N GLU A 167 -13.81 7.66 2.98
CA GLU A 167 -12.74 8.33 2.26
C GLU A 167 -12.99 8.37 0.74
N LYS A 168 -13.39 7.24 0.17
CA LYS A 168 -13.73 7.15 -1.27
C LYS A 168 -14.95 7.97 -1.62
N ILE A 169 -15.97 7.98 -0.76
CA ILE A 169 -17.16 8.83 -0.91
C ILE A 169 -16.75 10.31 -0.86
N ALA A 170 -15.90 10.70 0.09
CA ALA A 170 -15.40 12.08 0.19
C ALA A 170 -14.57 12.50 -1.02
N ILE A 171 -13.71 11.62 -1.55
CA ILE A 171 -12.93 11.85 -2.77
C ILE A 171 -13.88 12.01 -3.97
N LEU A 172 -14.88 11.14 -4.10
CA LEU A 172 -15.86 11.20 -5.17
C LEU A 172 -16.67 12.51 -5.15
N LEU A 173 -17.15 12.90 -3.98
CA LEU A 173 -17.85 14.19 -3.77
C LEU A 173 -17.00 15.35 -4.28
N GLN A 174 -15.70 15.29 -3.99
CA GLN A 174 -14.79 16.32 -4.40
C GLN A 174 -14.52 16.32 -5.91
N GLU A 175 -14.21 15.18 -6.50
CA GLU A 175 -13.94 15.07 -7.94
C GLU A 175 -15.12 15.49 -8.79
N LYS A 176 -16.34 15.18 -8.36
CA LYS A 176 -17.57 15.45 -9.10
C LYS A 176 -18.20 16.82 -8.80
N LEU A 177 -18.15 17.28 -7.54
CA LEU A 177 -18.83 18.51 -7.12
C LEU A 177 -17.87 19.66 -6.82
N PHE A 178 -16.71 19.36 -6.23
CA PHE A 178 -15.82 20.38 -5.67
C PHE A 178 -14.46 20.46 -6.38
N SER A 179 -14.39 20.01 -7.63
CA SER A 179 -13.16 19.88 -8.41
C SER A 179 -12.25 21.13 -8.43
N THR A 180 -12.80 22.30 -8.12
CA THR A 180 -12.06 23.57 -8.06
C THR A 180 -11.61 23.98 -6.65
N ASP A 181 -12.06 23.29 -5.59
CA ASP A 181 -11.75 23.67 -4.19
C ASP A 181 -10.67 22.76 -3.57
N VAL A 182 -9.43 23.16 -3.77
CA VAL A 182 -8.24 22.43 -3.26
C VAL A 182 -8.18 22.41 -1.73
N THR A 183 -8.76 23.38 -1.04
CA THR A 183 -8.69 23.52 0.43
C THR A 183 -9.55 22.46 1.12
N LEU A 184 -10.78 22.25 0.65
CA LEU A 184 -11.68 21.25 1.21
C LEU A 184 -11.12 19.83 1.08
N ARG A 185 -10.46 19.54 -0.02
CA ARG A 185 -9.78 18.26 -0.26
C ARG A 185 -8.73 17.96 0.80
N LYS A 186 -7.87 18.95 1.04
CA LYS A 186 -6.79 18.82 2.01
C LYS A 186 -7.33 18.51 3.41
N ASP A 187 -8.39 19.17 3.80
CA ASP A 187 -8.97 19.00 5.13
C ASP A 187 -9.66 17.66 5.32
N LEU A 188 -10.38 17.17 4.30
CA LEU A 188 -11.03 15.85 4.33
C LEU A 188 -10.02 14.71 4.37
N VAL A 189 -9.08 14.71 3.43
CA VAL A 189 -8.01 13.69 3.36
C VAL A 189 -7.19 13.70 4.65
N LYS A 190 -6.82 14.87 5.15
CA LYS A 190 -6.04 15.02 6.38
C LYS A 190 -6.76 14.45 7.60
N ARG A 191 -8.07 14.72 7.76
CA ARG A 191 -8.86 14.21 8.90
C ARG A 191 -9.00 12.69 8.86
N GLU A 192 -9.23 12.10 7.69
CA GLU A 192 -9.30 10.64 7.54
C GLU A 192 -7.93 9.98 7.78
N GLU A 193 -6.85 10.57 7.28
CA GLU A 193 -5.50 10.13 7.57
C GLU A 193 -5.18 10.22 9.07
N GLU A 194 -5.56 11.30 9.76
CA GLU A 194 -5.40 11.44 11.21
C GLU A 194 -6.21 10.41 12.00
N LYS A 195 -7.45 10.13 11.58
CA LYS A 195 -8.32 9.11 12.19
C LYS A 195 -7.72 7.72 12.00
N HIS A 196 -7.32 7.41 10.78
CA HIS A 196 -6.66 6.14 10.44
C HIS A 196 -5.36 5.96 11.23
N GLN A 197 -4.51 6.98 11.26
CA GLN A 197 -3.25 6.96 11.99
C GLN A 197 -3.45 6.72 13.50
N LYS A 198 -4.38 7.42 14.13
CA LYS A 198 -4.72 7.21 15.55
C LYS A 198 -5.22 5.80 15.82
N MET A 199 -5.99 5.24 14.88
CA MET A 199 -6.50 3.88 15.01
C MET A 199 -5.37 2.85 14.90
N VAL A 200 -4.44 3.02 13.97
CA VAL A 200 -3.24 2.17 13.82
C VAL A 200 -2.35 2.27 15.06
N GLU A 201 -2.11 3.46 15.59
CA GLU A 201 -1.32 3.65 16.81
C GLU A 201 -1.97 2.96 18.02
N SER A 202 -3.29 3.09 18.17
CA SER A 202 -4.04 2.39 19.23
C SER A 202 -3.94 0.88 19.05
N LEU A 203 -4.08 0.38 17.83
CA LEU A 203 -3.94 -1.05 17.52
C LEU A 203 -2.55 -1.57 17.87
N ILE A 204 -1.50 -0.90 17.47
CA ILE A 204 -0.11 -1.29 17.79
C ILE A 204 0.09 -1.35 19.31
N LYS A 205 -0.43 -0.36 20.06
CA LYS A 205 -0.36 -0.34 21.52
C LYS A 205 -1.08 -1.53 22.15
N ASP A 206 -2.28 -1.84 21.66
CA ASP A 206 -3.09 -2.97 22.17
C ASP A 206 -2.45 -4.31 21.82
N LEU A 207 -1.84 -4.46 20.62
CA LEU A 207 -1.08 -5.65 20.23
C LEU A 207 0.19 -5.86 21.08
N LEU A 208 0.93 -4.78 21.39
CA LEU A 208 2.08 -4.83 22.30
C LEU A 208 1.66 -5.30 23.69
N LYS A 209 0.54 -4.77 24.19
CA LYS A 209 -0.01 -5.17 25.49
C LYS A 209 -0.43 -6.66 25.45
N LEU A 210 -1.11 -7.10 24.42
CA LEU A 210 -1.50 -8.51 24.25
C LEU A 210 -0.27 -9.43 24.29
N GLU A 211 0.79 -9.07 23.55
CA GLU A 211 2.03 -9.85 23.52
C GLU A 211 2.66 -9.94 24.93
N GLN A 212 2.72 -8.83 25.64
CA GLN A 212 3.22 -8.78 27.01
C GLN A 212 2.33 -9.62 27.94
N ASP A 213 1.02 -9.49 27.87
CA ASP A 213 0.07 -10.28 28.69
C ASP A 213 0.26 -11.81 28.44
N LEU A 214 0.45 -12.23 27.19
CA LEU A 214 0.73 -13.64 26.86
C LEU A 214 2.00 -14.17 27.54
N ARG A 215 3.03 -13.34 27.69
CA ARG A 215 4.27 -13.70 28.41
C ARG A 215 4.09 -13.65 29.93
N ASP A 216 3.48 -12.61 30.45
CA ASP A 216 3.33 -12.39 31.89
C ASP A 216 2.44 -13.47 32.54
N TYR A 217 1.38 -13.89 31.84
CA TYR A 217 0.55 -15.04 32.25
C TYR A 217 1.20 -16.40 31.91
N ARG A 218 2.44 -16.43 31.39
CA ARG A 218 3.17 -17.64 31.00
C ARG A 218 2.39 -18.53 30.02
N ILE A 219 1.57 -17.92 29.18
CA ILE A 219 0.81 -18.61 28.11
C ILE A 219 1.78 -19.05 27.01
N ALA A 220 2.70 -18.17 26.64
CA ALA A 220 3.70 -18.42 25.61
C ALA A 220 5.06 -17.82 25.97
N LEU A 221 6.14 -18.39 25.44
CA LEU A 221 7.48 -17.81 25.48
C LEU A 221 7.57 -16.65 24.46
N ALA A 222 8.61 -15.80 24.58
CA ALA A 222 8.71 -14.56 23.78
C ALA A 222 8.52 -14.77 22.28
N SER A 223 9.18 -15.74 21.64
CA SER A 223 9.01 -16.06 20.23
C SER A 223 7.63 -16.59 19.86
N ASP A 224 7.05 -17.38 20.78
CA ASP A 224 5.73 -17.97 20.56
C ASP A 224 4.59 -16.99 20.89
N ALA A 225 4.81 -16.04 21.79
CA ALA A 225 3.81 -15.01 22.11
C ALA A 225 3.43 -14.21 20.85
N ILE A 226 4.43 -13.79 20.12
CA ILE A 226 4.26 -13.05 18.86
C ILE A 226 3.52 -13.89 17.82
N LYS A 227 3.90 -15.16 17.66
CA LYS A 227 3.23 -16.11 16.76
C LYS A 227 1.75 -16.24 17.10
N ASN A 228 1.42 -16.32 18.39
CA ASN A 228 0.04 -16.37 18.85
C ASN A 228 -0.73 -15.06 18.57
N VAL A 229 -0.10 -13.90 18.76
CA VAL A 229 -0.72 -12.61 18.40
C VAL A 229 -1.11 -12.62 16.92
N ILE A 230 -0.21 -13.03 16.03
CA ILE A 230 -0.48 -13.07 14.60
C ILE A 230 -1.61 -14.04 14.26
N PHE A 231 -1.61 -15.22 14.86
CA PHE A 231 -2.67 -16.18 14.60
C PHE A 231 -4.02 -15.69 15.11
N LEU A 232 -4.09 -15.02 16.26
CA LEU A 232 -5.32 -14.40 16.74
C LEU A 232 -5.82 -13.27 15.84
N VAL A 233 -4.92 -12.42 15.37
CA VAL A 233 -5.25 -11.38 14.38
C VAL A 233 -5.75 -12.01 13.08
N PHE A 234 -5.11 -13.08 12.61
CA PHE A 234 -5.56 -13.79 11.41
C PHE A 234 -6.92 -14.46 11.60
N ILE A 235 -7.19 -15.12 12.73
CA ILE A 235 -8.50 -15.70 13.07
C ILE A 235 -9.57 -14.60 12.98
N LYS A 236 -9.33 -13.45 13.59
CA LYS A 236 -10.27 -12.33 13.56
C LYS A 236 -10.52 -11.83 12.13
N LEU A 237 -9.47 -11.62 11.35
CA LEU A 237 -9.57 -11.22 9.93
C LEU A 237 -10.34 -12.25 9.10
N TYR A 238 -10.05 -13.54 9.29
CA TYR A 238 -10.73 -14.62 8.59
C TYR A 238 -12.23 -14.66 8.92
N GLU A 239 -12.59 -14.51 10.19
CA GLU A 239 -13.99 -14.51 10.62
C GLU A 239 -14.72 -13.23 10.19
N GLU A 240 -14.06 -12.08 10.15
CA GLU A 240 -14.61 -10.85 9.56
C GLU A 240 -14.83 -10.98 8.05
N LYS A 241 -13.90 -11.63 7.32
CA LYS A 241 -14.10 -11.96 5.90
C LYS A 241 -15.29 -12.87 5.70
N ARG A 242 -15.44 -13.91 6.54
CA ARG A 242 -16.63 -14.79 6.51
C ARG A 242 -17.93 -14.01 6.73
N GLU A 243 -17.92 -13.08 7.65
CA GLU A 243 -19.06 -12.21 7.92
C GLU A 243 -19.40 -11.32 6.70
N HIS A 244 -18.38 -10.82 6.02
CA HIS A 244 -18.54 -10.12 4.75
C HIS A 244 -19.16 -11.01 3.67
N ASP A 245 -18.81 -12.30 3.65
CA ASP A 245 -19.34 -13.31 2.73
C ASP A 245 -20.69 -13.88 3.22
N LEU A 246 -21.43 -13.16 4.07
CA LEU A 246 -22.73 -13.52 4.64
C LEU A 246 -22.73 -14.80 5.49
N LYS A 247 -21.58 -15.19 6.04
CA LYS A 247 -21.44 -16.30 6.96
C LYS A 247 -21.35 -15.79 8.40
N GLU A 248 -21.76 -16.58 9.38
CA GLU A 248 -21.67 -16.20 10.79
C GLU A 248 -20.20 -15.99 11.22
N ASN A 249 -19.92 -14.84 11.84
CA ASN A 249 -18.64 -14.56 12.50
C ASN A 249 -18.63 -15.25 13.88
N ARG A 250 -17.80 -16.28 14.02
CA ARG A 250 -17.67 -17.07 15.26
C ARG A 250 -16.74 -16.44 16.30
N PHE A 251 -16.11 -15.30 16.00
CA PHE A 251 -15.06 -14.68 16.82
C PHE A 251 -15.48 -13.32 17.40
N THR A 252 -16.76 -13.20 17.76
CA THR A 252 -17.29 -12.11 18.58
C THR A 252 -17.58 -12.62 20.00
N VAL A 253 -17.76 -11.73 20.97
CA VAL A 253 -18.01 -12.14 22.35
C VAL A 253 -19.23 -13.08 22.50
N SER A 254 -20.32 -12.77 21.82
CA SER A 254 -21.57 -13.56 21.90
C SER A 254 -21.49 -14.86 21.09
N SER A 255 -20.99 -14.81 19.87
CA SER A 255 -20.92 -15.99 19.01
C SER A 255 -19.81 -16.95 19.45
N PHE A 256 -18.69 -16.45 19.95
CA PHE A 256 -17.62 -17.30 20.46
C PHE A 256 -18.04 -18.10 21.71
N LYS A 257 -18.83 -17.52 22.61
CA LYS A 257 -19.38 -18.24 23.75
C LYS A 257 -20.30 -19.39 23.32
N LYS A 258 -21.21 -19.16 22.35
CA LYS A 258 -22.04 -20.22 21.76
C LYS A 258 -21.18 -21.31 21.08
N TYR A 259 -20.15 -20.89 20.38
CA TYR A 259 -19.22 -21.82 19.75
C TYR A 259 -18.40 -22.61 20.77
N GLN A 260 -18.04 -22.01 21.90
CA GLN A 260 -17.41 -22.70 23.04
C GLN A 260 -18.31 -23.78 23.64
N GLU A 261 -19.60 -23.51 23.88
CA GLU A 261 -20.57 -24.46 24.34
C GLU A 261 -20.68 -25.66 23.36
N TYR A 262 -20.86 -25.40 22.09
CA TYR A 262 -20.88 -26.43 21.04
C TYR A 262 -19.62 -27.31 21.03
N VAL A 263 -18.42 -26.70 21.13
CA VAL A 263 -17.16 -27.46 21.11
C VAL A 263 -16.97 -28.28 22.38
N GLN A 264 -17.43 -27.80 23.55
CA GLN A 264 -17.35 -28.54 24.81
C GLN A 264 -18.26 -29.78 24.81
N GLU A 265 -19.44 -29.68 24.21
CA GLU A 265 -20.37 -30.81 24.10
C GLU A 265 -19.88 -31.90 23.14
N GLU A 266 -19.28 -31.49 21.99
CA GLU A 266 -18.93 -32.38 20.90
C GLU A 266 -17.45 -32.80 20.86
N LYS A 267 -16.56 -32.01 21.44
CA LYS A 267 -15.11 -32.16 21.32
C LYS A 267 -14.40 -31.90 22.66
N THR A 268 -13.32 -32.59 22.87
CA THR A 268 -12.48 -32.45 24.07
C THR A 268 -11.45 -31.31 23.95
N LYS A 269 -11.49 -30.49 22.89
CA LYS A 269 -10.55 -29.41 22.62
C LYS A 269 -11.09 -28.06 23.10
N LYS A 270 -10.18 -27.11 23.39
CA LYS A 270 -10.54 -25.71 23.59
C LYS A 270 -11.09 -25.14 22.29
N ALA A 271 -12.12 -24.29 22.38
CA ALA A 271 -12.84 -23.76 21.22
C ALA A 271 -11.91 -22.95 20.27
N VAL A 272 -10.99 -22.12 20.81
CA VAL A 272 -10.04 -21.37 19.99
C VAL A 272 -9.10 -22.27 19.19
N HIS A 273 -8.62 -23.36 19.78
CA HIS A 273 -7.76 -24.33 19.09
C HIS A 273 -8.53 -25.07 18.00
N TYR A 274 -9.76 -25.47 18.30
CA TYR A 274 -10.63 -26.14 17.32
C TYR A 274 -11.00 -25.18 16.17
N LEU A 275 -11.27 -23.92 16.47
CA LEU A 275 -11.52 -22.89 15.45
C LEU A 275 -10.32 -22.70 14.54
N PHE A 276 -9.12 -22.58 15.11
CA PHE A 276 -7.90 -22.42 14.33
C PHE A 276 -7.59 -23.64 13.47
N ASP A 277 -7.79 -24.85 14.00
CA ASP A 277 -7.64 -26.09 13.22
C ASP A 277 -8.63 -26.16 12.06
N ASN A 278 -9.88 -25.73 12.25
CA ASN A 278 -10.87 -25.66 11.18
C ASN A 278 -10.47 -24.65 10.11
N ILE A 279 -9.96 -23.48 10.51
CA ILE A 279 -9.46 -22.46 9.58
C ILE A 279 -8.29 -23.02 8.77
N LYS A 280 -7.30 -23.66 9.40
CA LYS A 280 -6.17 -24.28 8.68
C LYS A 280 -6.58 -25.33 7.64
N ASN A 281 -7.66 -26.04 7.91
CA ASN A 281 -8.20 -27.07 7.04
C ASN A 281 -9.24 -26.56 6.02
N ASP A 282 -9.51 -25.26 6.01
CA ASP A 282 -10.32 -24.66 4.94
C ASP A 282 -9.71 -24.96 3.56
N GLY A 283 -10.57 -25.28 2.60
CA GLY A 283 -10.13 -25.77 1.29
C GLY A 283 -9.20 -24.81 0.54
N GLU A 284 -9.49 -23.51 0.63
CA GLU A 284 -8.65 -22.47 -0.02
C GLU A 284 -7.31 -22.33 0.67
N LEU A 285 -7.30 -22.22 2.00
CA LEU A 285 -6.08 -22.08 2.80
C LEU A 285 -5.17 -23.28 2.70
N LYS A 286 -5.75 -24.48 2.65
CA LYS A 286 -5.03 -25.73 2.45
C LYS A 286 -4.39 -25.82 1.07
N SER A 287 -5.12 -25.40 0.03
CA SER A 287 -4.59 -25.38 -1.36
C SER A 287 -3.39 -24.44 -1.52
N CYS A 288 -3.39 -23.30 -0.83
CA CYS A 288 -2.29 -22.33 -0.81
C CYS A 288 -1.12 -22.73 0.09
N LYS A 289 -1.25 -23.84 0.84
CA LYS A 289 -0.26 -24.28 1.84
C LYS A 289 0.09 -23.15 2.82
N LEU A 290 -0.91 -22.38 3.25
CA LEU A 290 -0.70 -21.23 4.13
C LEU A 290 -0.18 -21.64 5.50
N PHE A 291 -0.72 -22.75 6.03
CA PHE A 291 -0.34 -23.30 7.30
C PHE A 291 0.30 -24.69 7.15
N THR A 292 1.15 -25.01 8.10
CA THR A 292 1.78 -26.33 8.28
C THR A 292 1.25 -27.01 9.55
N ASP A 293 1.51 -28.29 9.73
CA ASP A 293 1.12 -29.01 10.94
C ASP A 293 1.81 -28.49 12.21
N SER A 294 2.97 -27.82 12.04
CA SER A 294 3.68 -27.16 13.14
C SER A 294 3.06 -25.82 13.57
N ASP A 295 2.13 -25.27 12.80
CA ASP A 295 1.44 -24.02 13.17
C ASP A 295 0.32 -24.35 14.16
N LYS A 296 0.59 -24.07 15.44
CA LYS A 296 -0.32 -24.33 16.56
C LYS A 296 -0.37 -23.12 17.47
N LEU A 297 -1.53 -22.87 18.06
CA LEU A 297 -1.67 -21.95 19.17
C LEU A 297 -0.98 -22.56 20.41
N ALA A 298 -0.49 -21.70 21.31
CA ALA A 298 0.13 -22.14 22.55
C ALA A 298 -0.83 -22.99 23.37
N GLU A 299 -0.38 -24.14 23.85
CA GLU A 299 -1.22 -25.10 24.59
C GLU A 299 -1.91 -24.48 25.81
N ARG A 300 -1.27 -23.52 26.46
CA ARG A 300 -1.81 -22.81 27.64
C ARG A 300 -2.84 -21.74 27.28
N LEU A 301 -2.93 -21.34 26.02
CA LEU A 301 -3.96 -20.41 25.58
C LEU A 301 -5.32 -21.08 25.70
N ASN A 302 -6.19 -20.54 26.55
CA ASN A 302 -7.54 -21.04 26.76
C ASN A 302 -8.58 -20.02 26.27
N ASP A 303 -9.83 -20.45 26.19
CA ASP A 303 -10.91 -19.64 25.63
C ASP A 303 -11.22 -18.38 26.44
N ASP A 304 -11.11 -18.44 27.78
CA ASP A 304 -11.34 -17.28 28.66
C ASP A 304 -10.28 -16.21 28.43
N PHE A 305 -8.99 -16.60 28.32
CA PHE A 305 -7.93 -15.68 27.97
C PHE A 305 -8.15 -15.04 26.60
N VAL A 306 -8.61 -15.82 25.61
CA VAL A 306 -8.90 -15.29 24.27
C VAL A 306 -10.05 -14.30 24.32
N ILE A 307 -11.10 -14.57 25.09
CA ILE A 307 -12.21 -13.62 25.27
C ILE A 307 -11.72 -12.33 25.92
N ASP A 308 -11.01 -12.43 27.03
CA ASP A 308 -10.65 -11.27 27.84
C ASP A 308 -9.47 -10.47 27.31
N LEU A 309 -8.45 -11.15 26.75
CA LEU A 309 -7.24 -10.47 26.25
C LEU A 309 -7.31 -10.09 24.77
N PHE A 310 -8.17 -10.72 23.98
CA PHE A 310 -8.25 -10.46 22.55
C PHE A 310 -9.65 -10.05 22.09
N ILE A 311 -10.67 -10.90 22.19
CA ILE A 311 -11.97 -10.63 21.54
C ILE A 311 -12.58 -9.33 22.06
N LYS A 312 -12.65 -9.13 23.39
CA LYS A 312 -13.20 -7.90 24.00
C LYS A 312 -12.38 -6.66 23.69
N PRO A 313 -11.05 -6.61 23.95
CA PRO A 313 -10.25 -5.44 23.68
C PRO A 313 -10.18 -5.05 22.20
N PHE A 314 -10.20 -6.04 21.32
CA PHE A 314 -10.08 -5.83 19.87
C PHE A 314 -11.44 -5.74 19.14
N ALA A 315 -12.56 -5.81 19.85
CA ALA A 315 -13.90 -5.65 19.26
C ALA A 315 -14.11 -4.30 18.57
N LYS A 316 -13.38 -3.26 18.99
CA LYS A 316 -13.40 -1.92 18.39
C LYS A 316 -12.69 -1.83 17.03
N TYR A 317 -11.86 -2.81 16.66
CA TYR A 317 -11.15 -2.84 15.39
C TYR A 317 -11.86 -3.76 14.40
N HIS A 318 -12.21 -3.23 13.24
CA HIS A 318 -12.77 -3.98 12.11
C HIS A 318 -11.71 -4.06 11.00
N PHE A 319 -10.80 -5.00 11.11
CA PHE A 319 -9.62 -5.09 10.22
C PHE A 319 -9.99 -5.24 8.75
N TYR A 320 -10.96 -6.11 8.46
CA TYR A 320 -11.38 -6.37 7.08
C TYR A 320 -12.09 -5.15 6.47
N ALA A 321 -12.99 -4.53 7.20
CA ALA A 321 -13.81 -3.42 6.72
C ALA A 321 -13.02 -2.12 6.56
N THR A 322 -12.14 -1.81 7.51
CA THR A 322 -11.41 -0.54 7.54
C THR A 322 -10.10 -0.59 6.75
N LYS A 323 -9.79 -1.73 6.13
CA LYS A 323 -8.51 -1.96 5.41
C LYS A 323 -7.27 -1.64 6.26
N ILE A 324 -7.42 -1.74 7.58
CA ILE A 324 -6.27 -1.65 8.47
C ILE A 324 -5.43 -2.90 8.23
N ASP A 325 -4.16 -2.69 7.88
CA ASP A 325 -3.18 -3.77 7.82
C ASP A 325 -2.90 -4.32 9.22
N GLY A 326 -3.85 -5.08 9.75
CA GLY A 326 -3.78 -5.68 11.09
C GLY A 326 -2.61 -6.65 11.23
N LEU A 327 -2.29 -7.38 10.16
CA LEU A 327 -1.14 -8.28 10.12
C LEU A 327 0.18 -7.50 10.03
N GLY A 328 0.23 -6.44 9.23
CA GLY A 328 1.38 -5.54 9.18
C GLY A 328 1.61 -4.83 10.50
N ALA A 329 0.54 -4.38 11.18
CA ALA A 329 0.63 -3.81 12.53
C ALA A 329 1.12 -4.84 13.55
N ALA A 330 0.63 -6.09 13.51
CA ALA A 330 1.11 -7.17 14.37
C ALA A 330 2.59 -7.46 14.13
N TYR A 331 3.04 -7.38 12.87
CA TYR A 331 4.45 -7.56 12.54
C TYR A 331 5.33 -6.34 12.92
N GLU A 332 4.82 -5.11 12.87
CA GLU A 332 5.53 -3.92 13.40
C GLU A 332 5.81 -4.05 14.91
N VAL A 333 4.89 -4.68 15.65
CA VAL A 333 5.09 -5.04 17.06
C VAL A 333 6.31 -5.96 17.22
N LEU A 334 6.51 -6.91 16.30
CA LEU A 334 7.70 -7.77 16.27
C LEU A 334 9.00 -6.97 16.19
N GLY A 335 9.09 -6.04 15.28
CA GLY A 335 10.28 -5.20 15.09
C GLY A 335 10.63 -4.39 16.34
N LYS A 336 9.62 -3.98 17.12
CA LYS A 336 9.83 -3.22 18.38
C LYS A 336 10.29 -4.10 19.54
N LEU A 337 9.85 -5.35 19.60
CA LEU A 337 10.16 -6.27 20.72
C LEU A 337 11.50 -6.98 20.57
N SER A 338 11.90 -7.27 19.35
CA SER A 338 13.09 -8.05 19.04
C SER A 338 14.40 -7.25 19.10
N GLY A 339 14.43 -6.07 19.62
CA GLY A 339 15.52 -5.09 19.84
C GLY A 339 16.99 -5.50 19.75
N LYS A 340 17.31 -6.80 19.60
CA LYS A 340 18.66 -7.32 19.40
C LYS A 340 18.78 -8.44 18.35
N ASP A 341 17.67 -9.05 17.88
CA ASP A 341 17.73 -10.27 17.06
C ASP A 341 16.96 -10.20 15.72
N VAL A 342 16.32 -9.08 15.37
CA VAL A 342 15.82 -8.90 14.00
C VAL A 342 17.02 -8.70 13.10
N LYS A 343 17.26 -9.66 12.22
CA LYS A 343 18.32 -9.60 11.20
C LYS A 343 18.28 -8.23 10.54
N VAL A 344 19.38 -7.54 10.62
CA VAL A 344 19.61 -6.20 10.07
C VAL A 344 19.05 -6.13 8.64
N GLY A 345 18.07 -5.27 8.41
CA GLY A 345 17.65 -4.92 7.04
C GLY A 345 16.18 -5.07 6.67
N GLN A 346 15.30 -5.57 7.56
CA GLN A 346 13.86 -5.60 7.26
C GLN A 346 13.22 -4.25 7.57
N PHE A 347 13.00 -3.44 6.54
CA PHE A 347 12.38 -2.12 6.66
C PHE A 347 10.98 -2.13 6.06
N PHE A 348 9.99 -1.69 6.85
CA PHE A 348 8.67 -1.42 6.31
C PHE A 348 8.71 -0.17 5.42
N THR A 349 8.04 -0.25 4.30
CA THR A 349 7.84 0.91 3.45
C THR A 349 6.62 1.70 3.95
N PRO A 350 6.76 3.02 4.20
CA PRO A 350 5.63 3.86 4.56
C PRO A 350 4.52 3.78 3.50
N GLU A 351 3.28 3.70 3.94
CA GLU A 351 2.14 3.47 3.05
C GLU A 351 2.03 4.50 1.93
N ASN A 352 2.29 5.78 2.23
CA ASN A 352 2.26 6.84 1.22
C ASN A 352 3.36 6.68 0.16
N VAL A 353 4.52 6.12 0.52
CA VAL A 353 5.58 5.81 -0.46
C VAL A 353 5.13 4.64 -1.36
N VAL A 354 4.50 3.60 -0.79
CA VAL A 354 3.93 2.48 -1.56
C VAL A 354 2.86 2.98 -2.53
N LYS A 355 1.89 3.74 -2.05
CA LYS A 355 0.82 4.34 -2.88
C LYS A 355 1.38 5.20 -4.00
N PHE A 356 2.41 5.99 -3.71
CA PHE A 356 3.08 6.81 -4.70
C PHE A 356 3.75 5.97 -5.79
N MET A 357 4.53 4.96 -5.42
CA MET A 357 5.22 4.10 -6.38
C MET A 357 4.24 3.31 -7.25
N VAL A 358 3.15 2.80 -6.68
CA VAL A 358 2.08 2.13 -7.43
C VAL A 358 1.43 3.08 -8.44
N ARG A 359 1.07 4.31 -8.04
CA ARG A 359 0.50 5.31 -8.96
C ARG A 359 1.50 5.74 -10.03
N LEU A 360 2.78 5.92 -9.65
CA LEU A 360 3.85 6.30 -10.57
C LEU A 360 4.12 5.23 -11.62
N SER A 361 3.91 3.96 -11.30
CA SER A 361 4.10 2.84 -12.22
C SER A 361 3.03 2.76 -13.31
N GLU A 362 1.85 3.37 -13.09
CA GLU A 362 0.72 3.33 -14.03
C GLU A 362 0.45 1.90 -14.49
N LEU A 363 0.08 1.04 -13.53
CA LEU A 363 -0.22 -0.37 -13.79
C LEU A 363 -1.37 -0.52 -14.77
N ASP A 364 -1.24 -1.49 -15.65
CA ASP A 364 -2.33 -1.96 -16.51
C ASP A 364 -2.98 -3.21 -15.88
N PRO A 365 -4.31 -3.43 -16.01
CA PRO A 365 -4.95 -4.66 -15.56
C PRO A 365 -4.37 -5.96 -16.14
N ASP A 366 -3.56 -5.89 -17.20
CA ASP A 366 -2.88 -7.04 -17.82
C ASP A 366 -1.43 -7.24 -17.33
N ASP A 367 -0.89 -6.33 -16.53
CA ASP A 367 0.49 -6.41 -16.05
C ASP A 367 0.71 -7.58 -15.08
N TYR A 368 1.83 -8.29 -15.26
CA TYR A 368 2.39 -9.20 -14.26
C TYR A 368 3.32 -8.40 -13.35
N VAL A 369 2.96 -8.32 -12.07
CA VAL A 369 3.69 -7.56 -11.05
C VAL A 369 4.50 -8.49 -10.17
N LEU A 370 5.74 -8.12 -9.87
CA LEU A 370 6.63 -8.85 -8.96
C LEU A 370 7.19 -7.90 -7.90
N ASP A 371 7.13 -8.34 -6.63
CA ASP A 371 7.95 -7.81 -5.56
C ASP A 371 8.92 -8.90 -5.06
N PRO A 372 10.21 -8.86 -5.46
CA PRO A 372 11.18 -9.88 -5.08
C PRO A 372 11.71 -9.74 -3.64
N ALA A 373 11.22 -8.78 -2.87
CA ALA A 373 11.49 -8.59 -1.44
C ALA A 373 10.22 -8.09 -0.73
N CYS A 374 9.13 -8.89 -0.85
CA CYS A 374 7.78 -8.41 -0.65
C CYS A 374 7.42 -8.06 0.81
N GLY A 375 8.22 -8.48 1.79
CA GLY A 375 7.87 -8.26 3.18
C GLY A 375 6.47 -8.82 3.49
N THR A 376 5.58 -7.99 4.02
CA THR A 376 4.18 -8.35 4.29
C THR A 376 3.24 -8.22 3.07
N GLY A 377 3.77 -8.02 1.86
CA GLY A 377 2.99 -7.94 0.62
C GLY A 377 2.33 -6.58 0.34
N ARG A 378 2.75 -5.52 1.02
CA ARG A 378 2.08 -4.20 0.94
C ARG A 378 2.07 -3.61 -0.48
N PHE A 379 3.16 -3.71 -1.24
CA PHE A 379 3.18 -3.28 -2.65
C PHE A 379 2.17 -4.04 -3.50
N LEU A 380 2.09 -5.36 -3.32
CA LEU A 380 1.19 -6.22 -4.10
C LEU A 380 -0.28 -5.94 -3.79
N ILE A 381 -0.62 -5.68 -2.52
CA ILE A 381 -1.98 -5.30 -2.11
C ILE A 381 -2.41 -3.99 -2.78
N HIS A 382 -1.55 -2.96 -2.73
CA HIS A 382 -1.85 -1.69 -3.37
C HIS A 382 -1.88 -1.78 -4.89
N ALA A 383 -0.99 -2.60 -5.50
CA ALA A 383 -1.01 -2.91 -6.93
C ALA A 383 -2.33 -3.60 -7.33
N MET A 384 -2.78 -4.57 -6.55
CA MET A 384 -4.06 -5.25 -6.76
C MET A 384 -5.23 -4.25 -6.80
N TYR A 385 -5.32 -3.37 -5.81
CA TYR A 385 -6.40 -2.38 -5.78
C TYR A 385 -6.34 -1.38 -6.92
N ASP A 386 -5.14 -0.95 -7.33
CA ASP A 386 -4.96 -0.04 -8.46
C ASP A 386 -5.39 -0.70 -9.78
N MET A 387 -4.99 -1.95 -10.00
CA MET A 387 -5.38 -2.74 -11.18
C MET A 387 -6.88 -3.03 -11.21
N LEU A 388 -7.46 -3.49 -10.08
CA LEU A 388 -8.90 -3.78 -9.97
C LEU A 388 -9.76 -2.54 -10.21
N GLY A 389 -9.30 -1.36 -9.76
CA GLY A 389 -9.99 -0.08 -9.99
C GLY A 389 -10.05 0.34 -11.47
N LYS A 390 -9.23 -0.23 -12.32
CA LYS A 390 -9.16 0.06 -13.77
C LYS A 390 -9.86 -0.98 -14.65
N VAL A 391 -10.39 -2.06 -14.05
CA VAL A 391 -11.07 -3.12 -14.80
C VAL A 391 -12.46 -2.71 -15.24
N GLU A 392 -12.69 -2.64 -16.54
CA GLU A 392 -13.96 -2.27 -17.16
C GLU A 392 -14.37 -3.31 -18.23
N GLY A 393 -15.63 -3.23 -18.71
CA GLY A 393 -16.13 -3.98 -19.86
C GLY A 393 -16.76 -5.32 -19.52
N LYS A 394 -17.09 -6.10 -20.60
CA LYS A 394 -17.86 -7.36 -20.52
C LYS A 394 -17.10 -8.52 -19.87
N GLU A 395 -15.77 -8.51 -19.93
CA GLU A 395 -14.90 -9.57 -19.38
C GLU A 395 -14.41 -9.26 -17.96
N LYS A 396 -15.06 -8.30 -17.29
CA LYS A 396 -14.67 -7.81 -15.96
C LYS A 396 -14.41 -8.93 -14.96
N GLY A 397 -15.28 -9.94 -14.89
CA GLY A 397 -15.15 -11.07 -13.95
C GLY A 397 -13.88 -11.89 -14.17
N ALA A 398 -13.62 -12.27 -15.44
CA ALA A 398 -12.43 -13.04 -15.79
C ALA A 398 -11.12 -12.25 -15.53
N LYS A 399 -11.14 -10.94 -15.80
CA LYS A 399 -9.99 -10.08 -15.54
C LYS A 399 -9.71 -9.92 -14.04
N ILE A 400 -10.74 -9.69 -13.22
CA ILE A 400 -10.63 -9.66 -11.75
C ILE A 400 -10.02 -10.98 -11.25
N GLU A 401 -10.54 -12.12 -11.74
CA GLU A 401 -10.01 -13.44 -11.37
C GLU A 401 -8.54 -13.61 -11.77
N SER A 402 -8.16 -13.13 -12.96
CA SER A 402 -6.78 -13.18 -13.45
C SER A 402 -5.84 -12.38 -12.55
N ILE A 403 -6.20 -11.14 -12.21
CA ILE A 403 -5.41 -10.27 -11.32
C ILE A 403 -5.21 -10.97 -9.98
N MET A 404 -6.30 -11.44 -9.36
CA MET A 404 -6.29 -12.01 -8.02
C MET A 404 -5.61 -13.38 -7.93
N LYS A 405 -5.48 -14.13 -9.05
CA LYS A 405 -4.95 -15.49 -9.00
C LYS A 405 -3.57 -15.66 -9.62
N TYR A 406 -3.15 -14.77 -10.54
CA TYR A 406 -1.99 -15.05 -11.38
C TYR A 406 -1.02 -13.88 -11.56
N GLN A 407 -1.50 -12.63 -11.50
CA GLN A 407 -0.72 -11.48 -11.95
C GLN A 407 0.13 -10.85 -10.85
N LEU A 408 -0.18 -11.09 -9.57
CA LEU A 408 0.54 -10.54 -8.43
C LEU A 408 1.48 -11.60 -7.85
N ASN A 409 2.77 -11.34 -7.90
CA ASN A 409 3.80 -12.29 -7.48
C ASN A 409 4.74 -11.66 -6.47
N GLY A 410 5.14 -12.41 -5.46
CA GLY A 410 6.06 -11.93 -4.44
C GLY A 410 6.93 -13.03 -3.85
N THR A 411 8.04 -12.61 -3.26
CA THR A 411 8.89 -13.52 -2.49
C THR A 411 9.55 -12.80 -1.34
N ASP A 412 9.78 -13.54 -0.28
CA ASP A 412 10.65 -13.14 0.82
C ASP A 412 11.45 -14.37 1.27
N ASN A 413 12.72 -14.20 1.59
CA ASN A 413 13.59 -15.30 2.01
C ASN A 413 13.42 -15.69 3.48
N ASP A 414 12.60 -14.95 4.23
CA ASP A 414 12.17 -15.32 5.58
C ASP A 414 10.83 -16.07 5.48
N PRO A 415 10.80 -17.38 5.83
CA PRO A 415 9.59 -18.21 5.73
C PRO A 415 8.42 -17.66 6.54
N TYR A 416 8.72 -16.94 7.62
CA TYR A 416 7.72 -16.37 8.48
C TYR A 416 7.11 -15.10 7.86
N VAL A 417 7.94 -14.26 7.27
CA VAL A 417 7.51 -13.04 6.58
C VAL A 417 6.71 -13.39 5.33
N SER A 418 7.17 -14.37 4.55
CA SER A 418 6.42 -14.84 3.37
C SER A 418 5.06 -15.43 3.74
N LYS A 419 4.95 -16.11 4.89
CA LYS A 419 3.67 -16.57 5.44
C LYS A 419 2.74 -15.41 5.79
N LEU A 420 3.26 -14.35 6.41
CA LEU A 420 2.47 -13.15 6.70
C LEU A 420 1.97 -12.47 5.42
N ALA A 421 2.83 -12.38 4.41
CA ALA A 421 2.43 -11.86 3.10
C ALA A 421 1.30 -12.70 2.49
N LYS A 422 1.39 -14.03 2.54
CA LYS A 422 0.31 -14.93 2.10
C LYS A 422 -0.99 -14.68 2.85
N MET A 423 -0.94 -14.59 4.19
CA MET A 423 -2.09 -14.29 5.02
C MET A 423 -2.74 -12.95 4.61
N ASN A 424 -1.90 -11.94 4.40
CA ASN A 424 -2.33 -10.60 4.07
C ASN A 424 -3.00 -10.56 2.68
N MET A 425 -2.36 -11.15 1.67
CA MET A 425 -2.91 -11.26 0.31
C MET A 425 -4.24 -12.03 0.32
N TYR A 426 -4.31 -13.17 1.02
CA TYR A 426 -5.54 -13.96 1.14
C TYR A 426 -6.72 -13.16 1.71
N ILE A 427 -6.48 -12.40 2.77
CA ILE A 427 -7.52 -11.56 3.40
C ILE A 427 -8.02 -10.48 2.43
N HIS A 428 -7.14 -9.92 1.62
CA HIS A 428 -7.50 -8.91 0.62
C HIS A 428 -8.13 -9.49 -0.66
N GLY A 429 -8.34 -10.81 -0.72
CA GLY A 429 -9.09 -11.49 -1.77
C GLY A 429 -8.27 -12.22 -2.81
N ASP A 430 -6.94 -12.25 -2.68
CA ASP A 430 -6.08 -13.09 -3.52
C ASP A 430 -6.25 -14.57 -3.15
N GLY A 431 -7.05 -15.28 -3.93
CA GLY A 431 -7.43 -16.67 -3.62
C GLY A 431 -6.34 -17.72 -3.85
N LYS A 432 -5.17 -17.39 -4.43
CA LYS A 432 -4.09 -18.37 -4.72
C LYS A 432 -2.71 -17.97 -4.27
N THR A 433 -2.53 -16.83 -3.71
CA THR A 433 -1.27 -16.24 -3.23
C THR A 433 -0.01 -16.77 -3.94
N ASN A 434 0.45 -16.06 -4.96
CA ASN A 434 1.73 -16.38 -5.63
C ASN A 434 2.94 -15.84 -4.83
N ILE A 435 2.81 -15.88 -3.51
CA ILE A 435 3.92 -15.58 -2.62
C ILE A 435 4.68 -16.87 -2.37
N VAL A 436 6.00 -16.81 -2.50
CA VAL A 436 6.88 -17.96 -2.28
C VAL A 436 7.96 -17.63 -1.26
N ASP A 437 8.36 -18.65 -0.53
CA ASP A 437 9.48 -18.62 0.41
C ASP A 437 10.76 -18.97 -0.37
N GLU A 438 11.29 -18.01 -1.08
CA GLU A 438 12.47 -18.16 -1.94
C GLU A 438 13.34 -16.90 -1.87
N ASP A 439 14.61 -17.03 -2.26
CA ASP A 439 15.49 -15.88 -2.42
C ASP A 439 15.12 -15.07 -3.66
N GLY A 440 14.74 -13.80 -3.46
CA GLY A 440 14.32 -12.88 -4.51
C GLY A 440 15.39 -12.58 -5.58
N LEU A 441 16.63 -13.00 -5.37
CA LEU A 441 17.71 -12.90 -6.34
C LEU A 441 17.79 -14.11 -7.29
N LEU A 442 17.06 -15.21 -6.99
CA LEU A 442 17.17 -16.54 -7.63
C LEU A 442 15.93 -17.01 -8.38
N LEU A 443 15.06 -16.11 -8.83
CA LEU A 443 13.75 -16.46 -9.38
C LEU A 443 13.77 -16.71 -10.90
N ASP A 444 14.49 -17.73 -11.37
CA ASP A 444 14.63 -18.06 -12.82
C ASP A 444 13.29 -18.25 -13.53
N LYS A 445 12.25 -18.68 -12.80
CA LYS A 445 10.90 -18.85 -13.33
C LYS A 445 10.28 -17.57 -13.88
N PHE A 446 10.79 -16.40 -13.47
CA PHE A 446 10.30 -15.09 -13.88
C PHE A 446 11.12 -14.41 -14.98
N ASP A 447 12.20 -15.04 -15.47
CA ASP A 447 13.05 -14.45 -16.49
C ASP A 447 12.26 -14.03 -17.71
N ASN A 448 12.36 -12.73 -18.06
CA ASN A 448 11.67 -12.07 -19.16
C ASN A 448 10.12 -12.24 -19.18
N LYS A 449 9.49 -12.32 -17.98
CA LYS A 449 8.05 -12.55 -17.83
C LYS A 449 7.31 -11.44 -17.09
N ILE A 450 8.03 -10.56 -16.40
CA ILE A 450 7.45 -9.56 -15.50
C ILE A 450 7.29 -8.22 -16.22
N ASP A 451 6.12 -7.63 -16.11
CA ASP A 451 5.81 -6.32 -16.67
C ASP A 451 6.27 -5.19 -15.75
N VAL A 452 6.05 -5.33 -14.44
CA VAL A 452 6.37 -4.30 -13.45
C VAL A 452 6.97 -4.91 -12.21
N ILE A 453 8.10 -4.37 -11.76
CA ILE A 453 8.68 -4.64 -10.45
C ILE A 453 8.49 -3.43 -9.55
N LEU A 454 7.89 -3.66 -8.39
CA LEU A 454 7.69 -2.68 -7.32
C LEU A 454 8.35 -3.24 -6.06
N THR A 455 9.43 -2.63 -5.57
CA THR A 455 10.15 -3.26 -4.46
C THR A 455 10.92 -2.26 -3.59
N ASN A 456 11.02 -2.61 -2.30
CA ASN A 456 11.93 -2.01 -1.34
C ASN A 456 12.87 -3.11 -0.80
N PRO A 457 13.98 -3.40 -1.50
CA PRO A 457 14.90 -4.43 -1.08
C PRO A 457 15.63 -4.04 0.22
N PRO A 458 16.27 -5.00 0.91
CA PRO A 458 17.06 -4.70 2.09
C PRO A 458 18.11 -3.60 1.81
N LEU A 459 18.03 -2.49 2.54
CA LEU A 459 18.95 -1.35 2.39
C LEU A 459 20.32 -1.61 3.06
N GLY A 460 20.40 -2.64 3.91
CA GLY A 460 21.63 -3.02 4.60
C GLY A 460 22.69 -3.65 3.70
N ASN A 461 23.84 -3.92 4.30
CA ASN A 461 24.93 -4.62 3.64
C ASN A 461 24.65 -6.13 3.55
N LEU A 462 24.59 -6.66 2.33
CA LEU A 462 24.36 -8.09 2.05
C LEU A 462 25.66 -8.84 1.66
N SER A 463 26.83 -8.28 1.90
CA SER A 463 28.11 -8.90 1.52
C SER A 463 28.29 -10.33 2.04
N TYR A 464 27.73 -10.62 3.22
CA TYR A 464 27.79 -11.97 3.81
C TYR A 464 26.99 -13.02 3.02
N MET A 465 25.93 -12.61 2.34
CA MET A 465 25.09 -13.53 1.54
C MET A 465 25.82 -14.00 0.27
N LEU A 466 26.73 -13.20 -0.26
CA LEU A 466 27.44 -13.52 -1.49
C LEU A 466 28.35 -14.76 -1.35
N THR A 467 28.79 -15.07 -0.14
CA THR A 467 29.59 -16.27 0.13
C THR A 467 28.79 -17.57 0.07
N THR A 468 27.44 -17.46 0.12
CA THR A 468 26.57 -18.64 0.09
C THR A 468 26.16 -19.05 -1.32
N TYR A 469 26.38 -18.21 -2.33
CA TYR A 469 26.03 -18.51 -3.72
C TYR A 469 27.16 -19.24 -4.44
N SER A 470 26.81 -20.16 -5.34
CA SER A 470 27.79 -20.86 -6.19
C SER A 470 28.50 -19.90 -7.14
N ASP A 471 29.68 -20.23 -7.59
CA ASP A 471 30.46 -19.42 -8.54
C ASP A 471 29.73 -19.28 -9.89
N ASP A 472 29.07 -20.34 -10.35
CA ASP A 472 28.30 -20.32 -11.59
C ASP A 472 27.11 -19.34 -11.51
N PHE A 473 26.43 -19.31 -10.36
CA PHE A 473 25.37 -18.35 -10.07
C PHE A 473 25.88 -16.91 -10.07
N ARG A 474 27.02 -16.66 -9.39
CA ARG A 474 27.64 -15.33 -9.34
C ARG A 474 28.01 -14.84 -10.74
N LEU A 475 28.54 -15.70 -11.58
CA LEU A 475 28.92 -15.38 -12.96
C LEU A 475 27.72 -15.01 -13.83
N LYS A 476 26.63 -15.76 -13.72
CA LYS A 476 25.44 -15.58 -14.57
C LYS A 476 24.50 -14.49 -14.09
N ARG A 477 24.34 -14.34 -12.76
CA ARG A 477 23.28 -13.54 -12.15
C ARG A 477 23.75 -12.27 -11.42
N MET A 478 25.05 -12.09 -11.21
CA MET A 478 25.61 -10.96 -10.46
C MET A 478 26.61 -10.15 -11.29
N GLN A 479 26.18 -9.70 -12.48
CA GLN A 479 27.05 -8.90 -13.37
C GLN A 479 27.40 -7.51 -12.82
N VAL A 480 26.68 -7.06 -11.80
CA VAL A 480 26.75 -5.69 -11.22
C VAL A 480 27.55 -5.63 -9.93
N ILE A 481 28.19 -6.73 -9.54
CA ILE A 481 29.08 -6.66 -8.37
C ILE A 481 30.27 -5.78 -8.78
N PRO A 482 30.52 -4.66 -8.05
CA PRO A 482 31.67 -3.86 -8.32
C PRO A 482 32.92 -4.74 -8.32
N LYS A 483 33.55 -4.89 -9.48
CA LYS A 483 34.83 -5.62 -9.61
C LYS A 483 35.94 -4.75 -9.04
N ARG A 484 35.73 -4.13 -7.89
CA ARG A 484 36.75 -3.33 -7.24
C ARG A 484 37.85 -4.29 -6.77
N ASN A 485 38.87 -4.40 -7.52
CA ASN A 485 40.10 -5.06 -7.07
C ASN A 485 40.79 -4.12 -6.07
N LEU A 486 40.25 -4.04 -4.86
CA LEU A 486 40.80 -3.27 -3.75
C LEU A 486 42.28 -3.59 -3.52
N SER A 487 42.68 -4.80 -3.82
CA SER A 487 44.10 -5.20 -3.79
C SER A 487 44.87 -4.52 -4.93
N LEU A 488 44.28 -4.38 -6.13
CA LEU A 488 44.91 -3.68 -7.25
C LEU A 488 44.99 -2.16 -6.99
N GLU A 489 43.96 -1.57 -6.43
CA GLU A 489 43.99 -0.15 -6.04
C GLU A 489 45.00 0.12 -4.93
N LYS A 490 45.04 -0.75 -3.92
CA LYS A 490 46.07 -0.68 -2.86
C LYS A 490 47.47 -0.87 -3.42
N VAL A 491 47.65 -1.81 -4.35
CA VAL A 491 48.91 -2.02 -5.06
C VAL A 491 49.29 -0.74 -5.79
N ASN A 492 48.39 -0.15 -6.56
CA ASN A 492 48.67 1.09 -7.28
C ASN A 492 48.96 2.26 -6.31
N LYS A 493 48.19 2.39 -5.24
CA LYS A 493 48.36 3.43 -4.22
C LYS A 493 49.71 3.28 -3.48
N PHE A 494 50.09 2.07 -3.14
CA PHE A 494 51.38 1.81 -2.53
C PHE A 494 52.53 2.06 -3.51
N GLN A 495 52.35 1.67 -4.79
CA GLN A 495 53.36 1.91 -5.84
C GLN A 495 53.59 3.40 -6.08
N VAL A 496 52.50 4.19 -6.14
CA VAL A 496 52.60 5.66 -6.25
C VAL A 496 53.31 6.22 -5.02
N LYS A 497 52.98 5.77 -3.82
CA LYS A 497 53.60 6.28 -2.59
C LYS A 497 55.08 5.91 -2.50
N ILE A 498 55.49 4.73 -2.94
CA ILE A 498 56.90 4.31 -3.04
C ILE A 498 57.63 5.22 -4.01
N ASN A 499 57.08 5.53 -5.18
CA ASN A 499 57.67 6.42 -6.18
C ASN A 499 57.85 7.85 -5.64
N GLU A 500 56.86 8.40 -4.95
CA GLU A 500 56.95 9.69 -4.26
C GLU A 500 58.10 9.71 -3.22
N LEU A 501 58.16 8.69 -2.40
CA LEU A 501 59.21 8.55 -1.36
C LEU A 501 60.59 8.38 -1.98
N ARG A 502 60.73 7.64 -3.07
CA ARG A 502 61.99 7.51 -3.81
C ARG A 502 62.46 8.80 -4.40
N PHE A 503 61.52 9.60 -4.95
CA PHE A 503 61.83 10.96 -5.43
C PHE A 503 62.25 11.89 -4.29
N ALA A 504 61.56 11.85 -3.16
CA ALA A 504 61.90 12.60 -1.95
C ALA A 504 63.24 12.20 -1.34
N LEU A 505 63.70 10.93 -1.51
CA LEU A 505 64.95 10.45 -1.03
C LEU A 505 66.15 11.08 -1.69
N ILE A 506 66.01 11.50 -2.95
CA ILE A 506 67.10 12.12 -3.72
C ILE A 506 67.54 13.44 -3.05
N ASN A 507 66.63 14.26 -2.58
CA ASN A 507 66.92 15.62 -2.14
C ASN A 507 66.77 15.82 -0.59
N SER A 508 66.58 14.79 0.19
CA SER A 508 66.30 14.90 1.63
C SER A 508 67.53 14.69 2.50
N PRO A 509 67.75 15.52 3.53
CA PRO A 509 68.79 15.27 4.54
C PRO A 509 68.47 14.11 5.49
N LYS A 510 67.21 13.66 5.52
CA LYS A 510 66.74 12.56 6.41
C LYS A 510 66.64 11.19 5.68
N LYS A 511 67.68 10.83 4.92
CA LYS A 511 67.68 9.65 4.05
C LYS A 511 67.28 8.34 4.75
N GLY A 512 67.79 8.09 5.95
CA GLY A 512 67.49 6.83 6.68
C GLY A 512 65.99 6.67 7.06
N ARG A 513 65.32 7.74 7.43
CA ARG A 513 63.89 7.68 7.77
C ARG A 513 63.02 7.40 6.54
N ILE A 514 63.36 8.04 5.40
CA ILE A 514 62.66 7.81 4.14
C ILE A 514 62.88 6.38 3.62
N GLN A 515 64.10 5.87 3.74
CA GLN A 515 64.41 4.48 3.40
C GLN A 515 63.56 3.46 4.19
N ASN A 516 63.42 3.66 5.50
CA ASN A 516 62.56 2.81 6.33
C ASN A 516 61.09 2.85 5.90
N MET A 517 60.58 4.04 5.54
CA MET A 517 59.22 4.20 5.01
C MET A 517 59.06 3.48 3.66
N ILE A 518 60.03 3.56 2.77
CA ILE A 518 60.00 2.82 1.49
C ILE A 518 59.91 1.33 1.76
N GLN A 519 60.77 0.78 2.64
CA GLN A 519 60.75 -0.65 2.99
C GLN A 519 59.42 -1.10 3.60
N GLU A 520 58.81 -0.25 4.42
CA GLU A 520 57.47 -0.53 4.97
C GLU A 520 56.40 -0.63 3.89
N TYR A 521 56.37 0.35 2.95
CA TYR A 521 55.42 0.32 1.84
C TYR A 521 55.71 -0.81 0.84
N GLU A 522 56.95 -1.16 0.62
CA GLU A 522 57.36 -2.34 -0.21
C GLU A 522 56.84 -3.65 0.40
N ARG A 523 56.92 -3.81 1.74
CA ARG A 523 56.32 -4.97 2.44
C ARG A 523 54.82 -5.01 2.30
N LYS A 524 54.13 -3.86 2.47
CA LYS A 524 52.69 -3.74 2.25
C LYS A 524 52.31 -4.06 0.81
N LEU A 525 53.07 -3.59 -0.16
CA LEU A 525 52.90 -3.88 -1.58
C LEU A 525 53.08 -5.37 -1.89
N ALA A 526 54.09 -6.01 -1.35
CA ALA A 526 54.32 -7.45 -1.53
C ALA A 526 53.19 -8.28 -0.93
N SER A 527 52.72 -7.92 0.27
CA SER A 527 51.56 -8.55 0.91
C SER A 527 50.27 -8.42 0.09
N GLU A 528 49.99 -7.26 -0.51
CA GLU A 528 48.79 -7.11 -1.34
C GLU A 528 48.97 -7.82 -2.70
N LYS A 529 50.14 -7.84 -3.29
CA LYS A 529 50.42 -8.61 -4.52
C LYS A 529 50.26 -10.12 -4.30
N SER A 530 50.72 -10.69 -3.18
CA SER A 530 50.54 -12.10 -2.87
C SER A 530 49.04 -12.49 -2.69
N LYS A 531 48.21 -11.56 -2.24
CA LYS A 531 46.76 -11.76 -2.16
C LYS A 531 46.08 -11.79 -3.54
N ILE A 532 46.72 -11.19 -4.55
CA ILE A 532 46.21 -11.18 -5.93
C ILE A 532 46.69 -12.46 -6.66
N GLU A 533 47.93 -12.88 -6.47
CA GLU A 533 48.53 -14.04 -7.16
C GLU A 533 47.96 -15.39 -6.72
N GLY A 534 47.42 -15.49 -5.48
CA GLY A 534 46.81 -16.72 -4.94
C GLY A 534 45.35 -16.94 -5.29
N LYS A 535 44.70 -16.00 -5.94
CA LYS A 535 43.26 -16.05 -6.24
C LYS A 535 43.05 -16.06 -7.75
N LYS A 536 42.66 -17.22 -8.31
CA LYS A 536 41.90 -17.27 -9.56
C LYS A 536 40.81 -16.22 -9.42
N ALA A 537 40.60 -15.36 -10.45
CA ALA A 537 39.71 -14.21 -10.51
C ALA A 537 38.49 -14.35 -9.58
N ASP A 538 38.72 -14.33 -8.29
CA ASP A 538 37.65 -14.27 -7.30
C ASP A 538 37.11 -12.87 -7.36
N TYR A 539 35.85 -12.79 -7.63
CA TYR A 539 35.05 -11.58 -7.42
C TYR A 539 35.22 -11.19 -5.95
N ALA A 540 36.29 -10.48 -5.65
CA ALA A 540 36.54 -9.97 -4.32
C ALA A 540 35.56 -8.80 -4.06
N VAL A 541 34.32 -9.14 -3.71
CA VAL A 541 33.51 -8.24 -2.93
C VAL A 541 34.18 -8.11 -1.58
N THR A 542 35.11 -7.18 -1.52
CA THR A 542 35.82 -6.90 -0.29
C THR A 542 34.93 -6.07 0.58
N GLY A 543 34.46 -6.70 1.65
CA GLY A 543 34.03 -6.03 2.89
C GLY A 543 32.85 -5.08 2.79
N ASN A 544 32.14 -5.02 3.78
CA ASN A 544 31.30 -4.02 4.45
C ASN A 544 30.41 -3.04 3.62
N GLN A 545 30.30 -3.09 2.28
CA GLN A 545 29.60 -2.00 1.55
C GLN A 545 28.64 -2.40 0.44
N LEU A 546 28.41 -3.69 0.16
CA LEU A 546 27.44 -4.05 -0.88
C LEU A 546 26.01 -3.88 -0.37
N LYS A 547 25.36 -2.83 -0.84
CA LYS A 547 23.94 -2.58 -0.55
C LYS A 547 23.04 -3.52 -1.34
N GLY A 548 21.99 -4.02 -0.67
CA GLY A 548 21.06 -4.96 -1.27
C GLY A 548 20.42 -4.48 -2.56
N GLY A 549 20.06 -3.20 -2.64
CA GLY A 549 19.46 -2.60 -3.82
C GLY A 549 20.26 -2.81 -5.12
N ALA A 550 21.58 -2.82 -5.05
CA ALA A 550 22.44 -3.06 -6.22
C ALA A 550 22.23 -4.47 -6.81
N LEU A 551 22.08 -5.48 -5.97
CA LEU A 551 21.82 -6.86 -6.41
C LEU A 551 20.43 -7.01 -7.02
N PHE A 552 19.42 -6.36 -6.41
CA PHE A 552 18.04 -6.42 -6.90
C PHE A 552 17.83 -5.68 -8.24
N ILE A 553 18.65 -4.66 -8.56
CA ILE A 553 18.65 -4.05 -9.91
C ILE A 553 19.10 -5.09 -10.94
N ASN A 554 20.15 -5.88 -10.64
CA ASN A 554 20.60 -6.91 -11.55
C ASN A 554 19.56 -8.03 -11.71
N ALA A 555 18.96 -8.50 -10.61
CA ALA A 555 17.87 -9.48 -10.66
C ALA A 555 16.67 -8.96 -11.47
N ALA A 556 16.27 -7.71 -11.26
CA ALA A 556 15.19 -7.08 -12.00
C ALA A 556 15.43 -7.06 -13.51
N HIS A 557 16.67 -6.82 -13.95
CA HIS A 557 17.02 -6.88 -15.37
C HIS A 557 16.72 -8.26 -15.99
N HIS A 558 16.92 -9.36 -15.27
CA HIS A 558 16.59 -10.70 -15.76
C HIS A 558 15.08 -10.94 -15.79
N TYR A 559 14.33 -10.50 -14.79
CA TYR A 559 12.91 -10.79 -14.65
C TYR A 559 12.02 -9.98 -15.58
N LEU A 560 12.38 -8.72 -15.81
CA LEU A 560 11.60 -7.80 -16.62
C LEU A 560 11.58 -8.20 -18.10
N LYS A 561 10.43 -8.03 -18.74
CA LYS A 561 10.25 -8.21 -20.19
C LYS A 561 11.10 -7.20 -20.95
N ASP A 562 11.72 -7.66 -22.04
CA ASP A 562 12.42 -6.78 -23.01
C ASP A 562 11.40 -5.88 -23.72
N LYS A 563 10.22 -6.43 -24.05
CA LYS A 563 9.12 -5.71 -24.68
C LYS A 563 7.80 -6.01 -23.97
N ARG A 564 7.35 -5.05 -23.17
CA ARG A 564 6.03 -5.07 -22.51
C ARG A 564 4.95 -4.48 -23.44
N ASP A 565 5.22 -3.33 -24.05
CA ASP A 565 4.32 -2.63 -24.96
C ASP A 565 5.03 -2.28 -26.27
N SER A 566 4.77 -3.07 -27.30
CA SER A 566 5.40 -2.86 -28.61
C SER A 566 4.88 -1.63 -29.35
N SER A 567 3.74 -1.07 -28.94
CA SER A 567 3.15 0.15 -29.53
C SER A 567 3.74 1.44 -28.96
N ALA A 568 4.34 1.35 -27.77
CA ALA A 568 4.96 2.51 -27.13
C ALA A 568 6.24 2.99 -27.84
N PRO A 569 6.67 4.22 -27.65
CA PRO A 569 7.98 4.69 -28.10
C PRO A 569 9.11 3.79 -27.56
N PRO A 570 10.25 3.66 -28.27
CA PRO A 570 11.31 2.72 -27.91
C PRO A 570 11.75 2.77 -26.44
N GLU A 571 11.87 3.97 -25.89
CA GLU A 571 12.30 4.18 -24.51
C GLU A 571 11.20 3.82 -23.46
N TRP A 572 10.00 3.38 -23.90
CA TRP A 572 8.86 3.05 -23.05
C TRP A 572 8.35 1.62 -23.22
N ARG A 573 9.02 0.81 -24.07
CA ARG A 573 8.53 -0.55 -24.45
C ARG A 573 8.78 -1.62 -23.42
N GLY A 574 9.87 -1.54 -22.68
CA GLY A 574 10.31 -2.60 -21.77
C GLY A 574 9.54 -2.65 -20.47
N GLY A 575 9.79 -3.68 -19.67
CA GLY A 575 9.27 -3.81 -18.31
C GLY A 575 9.77 -2.70 -17.40
N LYS A 576 8.94 -2.33 -16.42
CA LYS A 576 9.15 -1.19 -15.51
C LYS A 576 9.77 -1.66 -14.20
N LEU A 577 10.80 -0.95 -13.74
CA LEU A 577 11.42 -1.11 -12.43
C LEU A 577 11.16 0.13 -11.57
N LEU A 578 10.47 -0.01 -10.47
CA LEU A 578 10.39 0.99 -9.41
C LEU A 578 10.99 0.40 -8.13
N ILE A 579 12.12 0.93 -7.73
CA ILE A 579 12.92 0.38 -6.62
C ILE A 579 13.38 1.49 -5.68
N ILE A 580 13.30 1.21 -4.38
CA ILE A 580 13.88 2.08 -3.35
C ILE A 580 15.35 1.71 -3.15
N LEU A 581 16.23 2.70 -3.24
CA LEU A 581 17.67 2.52 -3.14
C LEU A 581 18.24 3.40 -2.02
N ASP A 582 19.27 2.87 -1.34
CA ASP A 582 20.15 3.70 -0.52
C ASP A 582 20.82 4.76 -1.41
N GLU A 583 20.86 6.00 -0.94
CA GLU A 583 21.42 7.14 -1.70
C GLU A 583 22.86 6.88 -2.15
N ALA A 584 23.64 6.11 -1.36
CA ALA A 584 25.01 5.77 -1.71
C ALA A 584 25.12 5.06 -3.07
N VAL A 585 24.11 4.27 -3.46
CA VAL A 585 24.11 3.58 -4.77
C VAL A 585 24.09 4.59 -5.92
N LEU A 586 23.43 5.74 -5.71
CA LEU A 586 23.25 6.76 -6.76
C LEU A 586 24.35 7.83 -6.79
N ASN A 587 25.06 8.06 -5.67
CA ASN A 587 25.92 9.24 -5.56
C ASN A 587 27.38 8.97 -5.17
N THR A 588 27.75 7.76 -4.74
CA THR A 588 29.15 7.48 -4.35
C THR A 588 29.94 6.78 -5.45
N ASP A 589 31.23 7.00 -5.47
CA ASP A 589 32.17 6.38 -6.45
C ASP A 589 32.17 4.86 -6.34
N ASP A 590 31.93 4.32 -5.14
CA ASP A 590 31.89 2.88 -4.87
C ASP A 590 30.85 2.14 -5.73
N TYR A 591 29.81 2.82 -6.18
CA TYR A 591 28.73 2.26 -6.99
C TYR A 591 28.72 2.75 -8.44
N GLN A 592 29.84 3.27 -8.95
CA GLN A 592 29.90 3.74 -10.33
C GLN A 592 29.52 2.64 -11.34
N GLU A 593 30.03 1.41 -11.14
CA GLU A 593 29.72 0.28 -12.03
C GLU A 593 28.23 -0.09 -12.01
N VAL A 594 27.55 0.05 -10.86
CA VAL A 594 26.09 -0.14 -10.75
C VAL A 594 25.36 0.90 -11.57
N ARG A 595 25.78 2.18 -11.49
CA ARG A 595 25.19 3.24 -12.29
C ARG A 595 25.42 3.04 -13.79
N ASP A 596 26.61 2.56 -14.17
CA ASP A 596 26.93 2.25 -15.57
C ASP A 596 26.08 1.09 -16.09
N PHE A 597 25.86 0.07 -15.24
CA PHE A 597 24.91 -1.01 -15.56
C PHE A 597 23.49 -0.46 -15.75
N ILE A 598 22.99 0.38 -14.85
CA ILE A 598 21.68 1.00 -14.98
C ILE A 598 21.57 1.74 -16.32
N ARG A 599 22.55 2.59 -16.65
CA ARG A 599 22.55 3.34 -17.92
C ARG A 599 22.61 2.43 -19.14
N LYS A 600 23.35 1.33 -19.06
CA LYS A 600 23.48 0.37 -20.17
C LYS A 600 22.19 -0.39 -20.43
N TYR A 601 21.50 -0.86 -19.38
CA TYR A 601 20.40 -1.81 -19.52
C TYR A 601 19.01 -1.19 -19.25
N PHE A 602 18.95 0.07 -18.82
CA PHE A 602 17.69 0.73 -18.49
C PHE A 602 17.63 2.17 -19.05
N PHE A 603 16.44 2.59 -19.41
CA PHE A 603 16.08 3.99 -19.57
C PHE A 603 15.59 4.54 -18.23
N ILE A 604 16.28 5.54 -17.69
CA ILE A 604 15.91 6.14 -16.39
C ILE A 604 14.79 7.16 -16.64
N LYS A 605 13.64 6.99 -16.03
CA LYS A 605 12.47 7.87 -16.19
C LYS A 605 12.38 8.90 -15.08
N ALA A 606 12.58 8.46 -13.81
CA ALA A 606 12.56 9.37 -12.68
C ALA A 606 13.51 8.93 -11.57
N VAL A 607 14.01 9.92 -10.83
CA VAL A 607 14.70 9.74 -9.55
C VAL A 607 14.03 10.65 -8.52
N ILE A 608 13.42 10.05 -7.49
CA ILE A 608 12.69 10.78 -6.45
C ILE A 608 13.46 10.63 -5.13
N SER A 609 14.08 11.69 -4.68
CA SER A 609 14.83 11.71 -3.41
C SER A 609 13.86 11.84 -2.23
N LEU A 610 14.00 10.95 -1.25
CA LEU A 610 13.24 10.94 0.01
C LEU A 610 14.11 11.49 1.13
N THR A 611 13.48 12.07 2.17
CA THR A 611 14.23 12.52 3.35
C THR A 611 14.77 11.35 4.18
N PRO A 612 15.84 11.55 4.96
CA PRO A 612 16.31 10.53 5.90
C PRO A 612 15.23 10.05 6.88
N ASP A 613 14.31 10.95 7.21
CA ASP A 613 13.25 10.70 8.18
C ASP A 613 12.08 9.86 7.66
N THR A 614 12.04 9.61 6.34
CA THR A 614 10.93 8.89 5.68
C THR A 614 10.63 7.55 6.33
N PHE A 615 11.66 6.79 6.73
CA PHE A 615 11.50 5.45 7.30
C PHE A 615 11.44 5.41 8.82
N VAL A 616 11.74 6.51 9.51
CA VAL A 616 11.73 6.59 10.98
C VAL A 616 10.39 6.16 11.60
N PRO A 617 9.22 6.59 11.07
CA PRO A 617 7.93 6.22 11.66
C PRO A 617 7.63 4.73 11.68
N VAL A 618 8.17 3.96 10.72
CA VAL A 618 7.84 2.53 10.51
C VAL A 618 8.96 1.59 10.91
N SER A 619 10.23 1.98 10.77
CA SER A 619 11.38 1.12 11.02
C SER A 619 12.42 1.70 11.99
N ASN A 620 12.12 2.86 12.55
CA ASN A 620 13.00 3.59 13.48
C ASN A 620 14.44 3.81 12.94
N THR A 621 14.58 3.89 11.62
CA THR A 621 15.86 4.03 10.92
C THR A 621 15.86 5.32 10.11
N SER A 622 16.91 6.13 10.31
CA SER A 622 17.16 7.33 9.52
C SER A 622 18.14 6.97 8.40
N THR A 623 17.61 6.63 7.22
CA THR A 623 18.40 6.31 6.04
C THR A 623 17.95 7.15 4.86
N LYS A 624 18.88 7.89 4.26
CA LYS A 624 18.62 8.65 3.05
C LYS A 624 18.44 7.70 1.87
N THR A 625 17.28 7.76 1.23
CA THR A 625 16.91 6.88 0.13
C THR A 625 16.37 7.65 -1.05
N SER A 626 16.34 7.00 -2.21
CA SER A 626 15.69 7.51 -3.41
C SER A 626 14.90 6.42 -4.10
N ILE A 627 13.79 6.78 -4.75
CA ILE A 627 13.05 5.91 -5.65
C ILE A 627 13.65 6.07 -7.03
N LEU A 628 14.09 4.97 -7.64
CA LEU A 628 14.48 4.90 -9.03
C LEU A 628 13.32 4.31 -9.84
N TYR A 629 12.85 5.05 -10.84
CA TYR A 629 11.95 4.55 -11.87
C TYR A 629 12.72 4.39 -13.18
N ALA A 630 12.80 3.17 -13.68
CA ALA A 630 13.51 2.83 -14.88
C ALA A 630 12.73 1.82 -15.74
N ILE A 631 12.99 1.81 -17.04
CA ILE A 631 12.40 0.88 -18.02
C ILE A 631 13.51 0.08 -18.65
N LYS A 632 13.37 -1.25 -18.71
CA LYS A 632 14.36 -2.13 -19.32
C LYS A 632 14.50 -1.82 -20.81
N LYS A 633 15.73 -1.73 -21.29
CA LYS A 633 16.04 -1.59 -22.70
C LYS A 633 15.90 -2.91 -23.42
N ASP A 634 15.31 -2.91 -24.60
CA ASP A 634 15.32 -4.04 -25.52
C ASP A 634 16.66 -4.17 -26.25
N ASP A 635 17.38 -3.07 -26.42
CA ASP A 635 18.75 -3.00 -26.95
C ASP A 635 19.65 -2.18 -26.03
N PRO A 636 20.63 -2.80 -25.35
CA PRO A 636 21.56 -2.10 -24.45
C PRO A 636 22.43 -1.02 -25.09
N GLU A 637 22.61 -1.06 -26.44
CA GLU A 637 23.44 -0.10 -27.16
C GLU A 637 22.70 1.23 -27.41
N VAL A 638 21.38 1.25 -27.22
CA VAL A 638 20.59 2.49 -27.39
C VAL A 638 20.90 3.47 -26.25
N ILE A 639 21.36 4.65 -26.63
CA ILE A 639 21.64 5.74 -25.68
C ILE A 639 20.34 6.51 -25.42
N GLN A 640 20.01 6.72 -24.16
CA GLN A 640 18.84 7.50 -23.74
C GLN A 640 18.95 8.94 -24.24
N GLN A 641 17.93 9.40 -24.96
CA GLN A 641 17.83 10.78 -25.47
C GLN A 641 16.89 11.62 -24.62
N GLU A 642 15.91 10.99 -23.98
CA GLU A 642 14.95 11.65 -23.12
C GLU A 642 15.58 12.22 -21.84
N PRO A 643 15.10 13.36 -21.35
CA PRO A 643 15.46 13.88 -20.04
C PRO A 643 14.90 13.02 -18.90
N ILE A 644 15.57 13.06 -17.77
CA ILE A 644 15.18 12.36 -16.54
C ILE A 644 14.41 13.33 -15.63
N PHE A 645 13.30 12.88 -15.08
CA PHE A 645 12.58 13.64 -14.06
C PHE A 645 13.26 13.50 -12.69
N TYR A 646 13.51 14.62 -12.02
CA TYR A 646 14.04 14.64 -10.66
C TYR A 646 13.02 15.26 -9.70
N GLY A 647 12.69 14.54 -8.64
CA GLY A 647 11.81 15.00 -7.56
C GLY A 647 12.49 14.94 -6.19
N TYR A 648 12.06 15.83 -5.29
CA TYR A 648 12.47 15.80 -3.89
C TYR A 648 11.24 15.90 -3.00
N ALA A 649 11.01 14.86 -2.19
CA ALA A 649 9.91 14.80 -1.25
C ALA A 649 10.40 15.22 0.14
N GLU A 650 10.19 16.48 0.50
CA GLU A 650 10.56 17.01 1.81
C GLU A 650 9.75 16.35 2.95
N LYS A 651 8.50 16.01 2.68
CA LYS A 651 7.60 15.30 3.60
C LYS A 651 6.75 14.30 2.81
N VAL A 652 6.41 13.19 3.45
CA VAL A 652 5.69 12.07 2.84
C VAL A 652 4.36 11.75 3.53
N GLY A 653 3.74 12.74 4.17
CA GLY A 653 2.44 12.61 4.81
C GLY A 653 2.49 12.23 6.29
N ILE A 654 3.60 11.71 6.80
CA ILE A 654 3.80 11.36 8.21
C ILE A 654 5.18 11.85 8.67
N ASP A 655 5.24 12.50 9.81
CA ASP A 655 6.51 12.94 10.44
C ASP A 655 7.15 11.86 11.34
N THR A 656 8.33 12.12 11.85
CA THR A 656 9.08 11.20 12.73
C THR A 656 8.35 10.86 14.04
N ARG A 657 7.37 11.66 14.45
CA ARG A 657 6.51 11.44 15.61
C ARG A 657 5.17 10.81 15.23
N LYS A 658 5.07 10.25 14.05
CA LYS A 658 3.86 9.62 13.47
C LYS A 658 2.66 10.57 13.32
N ARG A 659 2.86 11.88 13.29
CA ARG A 659 1.79 12.86 13.06
C ARG A 659 1.62 13.11 11.58
N VAL A 660 0.38 13.29 11.15
CA VAL A 660 0.05 13.65 9.76
C VAL A 660 0.68 15.02 9.44
N CYS A 661 1.38 15.08 8.33
CA CYS A 661 2.02 16.28 7.78
C CYS A 661 1.76 16.39 6.29
N GLN A 662 2.30 17.41 5.63
CA GLN A 662 2.21 17.56 4.17
C GLN A 662 2.73 16.32 3.44
N ASN A 663 2.07 15.96 2.32
CA ASN A 663 2.46 14.86 1.47
C ASN A 663 2.86 15.40 0.08
N TYR A 664 4.15 15.65 -0.12
CA TYR A 664 4.68 16.15 -1.40
C TYR A 664 4.71 15.09 -2.50
N LEU A 665 4.49 13.81 -2.18
CA LEU A 665 4.45 12.75 -3.18
C LEU A 665 3.19 12.87 -4.05
N PHE A 666 2.02 13.07 -3.41
CA PHE A 666 0.72 13.20 -4.07
C PHE A 666 -0.30 13.91 -3.15
N ASN A 667 -1.46 14.29 -3.70
CA ASN A 667 -2.61 14.94 -3.02
C ASN A 667 -2.43 16.44 -2.65
N GLU A 668 -1.38 17.10 -3.07
CA GLU A 668 -1.11 18.51 -2.74
C GLU A 668 -1.38 19.49 -3.91
N GLY A 669 -1.84 18.97 -5.06
CA GLY A 669 -2.14 19.78 -6.26
C GLY A 669 -0.92 20.34 -7.01
N ASN A 670 0.23 20.43 -6.34
CA ASN A 670 1.53 20.76 -6.93
C ASN A 670 2.57 19.75 -6.47
N ASP A 671 2.14 18.50 -6.35
CA ASP A 671 2.92 17.37 -5.88
C ASP A 671 3.81 16.76 -6.97
N ILE A 672 4.69 15.86 -6.55
CA ILE A 672 5.65 15.20 -7.44
C ILE A 672 4.95 14.35 -8.49
N LEU A 673 3.88 13.61 -8.11
CA LEU A 673 3.14 12.76 -9.04
C LEU A 673 2.49 13.58 -10.15
N SER A 674 1.81 14.67 -9.81
CA SER A 674 1.16 15.55 -10.78
C SER A 674 2.18 16.19 -11.75
N LYS A 675 3.33 16.63 -11.21
CA LYS A 675 4.44 17.16 -12.02
C LYS A 675 5.04 16.12 -12.95
N TYR A 676 5.19 14.87 -12.47
CA TYR A 676 5.69 13.79 -13.30
C TYR A 676 4.72 13.43 -14.42
N ILE A 677 3.42 13.38 -14.14
CA ILE A 677 2.40 13.11 -15.16
C ILE A 677 2.43 14.19 -16.27
N ASP A 678 2.50 15.47 -15.89
CA ASP A 678 2.62 16.57 -16.87
C ASP A 678 3.94 16.48 -17.67
N PHE A 679 5.05 16.21 -16.99
CA PHE A 679 6.35 15.99 -17.62
C PHE A 679 6.30 14.83 -18.63
N LYS A 680 5.77 13.68 -18.23
CA LYS A 680 5.63 12.49 -19.09
C LYS A 680 4.75 12.80 -20.30
N LYS A 681 3.62 13.48 -20.12
CA LYS A 681 2.73 13.86 -21.22
C LYS A 681 3.47 14.68 -22.27
N LYS A 682 4.17 15.74 -21.86
CA LYS A 682 4.99 16.58 -22.75
C LYS A 682 6.10 15.78 -23.44
N LEU A 683 6.68 14.81 -22.72
CA LEU A 683 7.73 13.95 -23.23
C LEU A 683 7.20 13.02 -24.34
N ILE A 684 6.06 12.37 -24.12
CA ILE A 684 5.42 11.52 -25.15
C ILE A 684 4.96 12.36 -26.36
N GLU A 685 4.39 13.53 -26.14
CA GLU A 685 4.01 14.47 -27.22
C GLU A 685 5.21 14.93 -28.05
N SER A 686 6.42 14.84 -27.52
CA SER A 686 7.65 15.25 -28.20
C SER A 686 8.23 14.18 -29.12
N TYR A 687 7.61 13.02 -29.25
CA TYR A 687 8.04 12.03 -30.22
C TYR A 687 7.50 12.35 -31.62
N ASP A 688 8.36 12.18 -32.61
CA ASP A 688 8.03 12.20 -34.02
C ASP A 688 8.16 10.75 -34.55
N GLY A 689 7.05 10.00 -34.45
CA GLY A 689 7.07 8.55 -34.64
C GLY A 689 7.83 7.85 -33.52
N THR A 690 8.98 7.25 -33.83
CA THR A 690 9.82 6.53 -32.85
C THR A 690 11.01 7.34 -32.33
N VAL A 691 11.19 8.59 -32.80
CA VAL A 691 12.37 9.42 -32.49
C VAL A 691 11.98 10.55 -31.55
N PHE A 692 12.68 10.66 -30.43
CA PHE A 692 12.50 11.77 -29.49
C PHE A 692 13.02 13.09 -30.09
N ASN A 693 12.15 14.11 -30.14
CA ASN A 693 12.48 15.45 -30.62
C ASN A 693 12.74 16.42 -29.46
N LYS A 694 14.00 16.61 -29.13
CA LYS A 694 14.44 17.48 -28.04
C LYS A 694 13.97 18.95 -28.21
N ALA A 695 13.96 19.49 -29.43
CA ALA A 695 13.51 20.86 -29.67
C ALA A 695 12.01 21.03 -29.35
N LYS A 696 11.18 20.09 -29.78
CA LYS A 696 9.75 20.04 -29.49
C LYS A 696 9.47 19.91 -28.00
N PHE A 697 10.24 19.08 -27.28
CA PHE A 697 10.12 18.95 -25.82
C PHE A 697 10.46 20.28 -25.11
N MET A 698 11.53 20.96 -25.54
CA MET A 698 11.91 22.27 -24.98
C MET A 698 10.80 23.29 -25.22
N GLU A 699 10.23 23.34 -26.43
CA GLU A 699 9.14 24.23 -26.78
C GLU A 699 7.90 24.00 -25.90
N LEU A 700 7.49 22.75 -25.67
CA LEU A 700 6.34 22.41 -24.81
C LEU A 700 6.55 22.77 -23.35
N ASN A 701 7.79 22.76 -22.87
CA ASN A 701 8.09 23.10 -21.47
C ASN A 701 8.27 24.61 -21.23
N PHE A 702 8.65 25.37 -22.23
CA PHE A 702 9.00 26.81 -22.07
C PHE A 702 8.00 27.77 -22.70
N ARG A 703 6.92 27.31 -23.37
CA ARG A 703 5.85 28.17 -23.90
C ARG A 703 5.03 28.94 -22.85
N GLY A 704 5.30 28.81 -21.56
CA GLY A 704 4.52 29.41 -20.45
C GLY A 704 5.28 30.31 -19.48
N GLY A 705 6.56 30.56 -19.66
CA GLY A 705 7.35 31.35 -18.71
C GLY A 705 8.32 32.29 -19.37
N LYS A 706 8.11 33.60 -19.20
CA LYS A 706 9.21 34.55 -19.27
C LYS A 706 10.28 34.11 -18.26
N LEU A 707 11.52 33.92 -18.73
CA LEU A 707 12.72 33.86 -17.91
C LEU A 707 12.78 35.01 -16.92
#